data_7e43d67cdac9500262e80b2d2a7a9d51
#
_entry.id   7e43d67cdac9500262e80b2d2a7a9d51
#
_cell.length_a   1.000
_cell.length_b   1.000
_cell.length_c   1.000
_cell.angle_alpha   90.00
_cell.angle_beta   90.00
_cell.angle_gamma   90.00
#
_symmetry.space_group_name_H-M   'P 1'
#
loop_
_entity.id
_entity.type
_entity.pdbx_description
1 polymer ?
#
loop_
_entity_poly.entity_id
_entity_poly.type
_entity_poly.pdbx_seq_one_letter_code
_entity_poly.pdbx_strand_id
1 'polypeptide(L)'
;MDYKDTLNMPNTDFEMRGNLAQKEPGILKNWQQDNYYQNLLEHHKGQKAFILHDGPPYANGNLHAGTAMNRTIKDFIIRSHAMSGYYTPFFPGWDTHGLPIENAIQKLGVDRKALSAAEFRRKCEEYAHQQIAQQMETEKRLGQIADYEHPYITLKKEFEARQIQSFASMALKGMIFQGLKPVYWSPFNETAVADSEIIYKDVKDATIYLKFPIADGKGVLTTDDNFVIWTTTPWTIPSNMAVSVHPDLEYALVKTTAGNLIVLAKFVDRLLEKFNLENLGVLKTFTGKEIEGVTYHHVVLDKECPCLLGTHVTDEDGTGIVHTAGGHGMDDYLVCMKNGMPPICTVDERGYMNEEAGSYQGMFFEDCSKAIIHDMSEKGYLLQVENITHSYPHDDRLKKKVIFRAVKQWFCSIEKVREQALDQINNHVKWHNSFGQKRMNNMIADRGDWCISRQRLWGVPIPIIYCEDNSPIMEKEVFDHIAELMNEYGSNVWFERDAKDLLPEGYTNEKSPNGEFRKETDIMDVWFDSGSSWNELIARGDGYPCDLYFEGSDQYRGWFNSSLIVSTAVNGTAPYKEVLSHGYVVDSKGEKMSKSVGNVVNPMDIINQNGADVFRLWAMSSDFKEDLKLGPSNIKQVSDQYRKIRNTFRFLLGNVNGEDFNPATDMVAFENLERVDQQVLVLLNDLVADVRKDVLEYNYLSANKHLLYFMVNILSSYYCDFTKDILYVSAKDDHRRRQVQSVYWNCADALVKLWAPFLAFTAEEIWTHFSHLGANSVHYEEFPEVKEYAEAEALRDEIKRLLDVRALVTKANEEARNEKLIASSQEAKIILTLPKEDKELVEKNLGNAVAQWLIVSQVELVEGEAAAKVEKASGEKCPRCWNYDEHVDENGLCPRCHAVMEGYKLIHQN
;
A
#
# COMPACT_ATOMS: atom_id res chain seq x y z
N MET A 1 -54.95 24.30 22.95
CA MET A 1 -54.15 23.91 21.78
C MET A 1 -52.73 23.64 22.26
N ASP A 2 -52.20 22.50 22.00
CA ASP A 2 -50.76 22.31 22.28
C ASP A 2 -49.98 23.04 21.18
N TYR A 3 -49.24 24.06 21.52
CA TYR A 3 -48.45 24.84 20.53
C TYR A 3 -47.34 24.04 19.84
N LYS A 4 -46.95 22.85 20.38
CA LYS A 4 -46.00 21.96 19.72
C LYS A 4 -46.43 21.55 18.32
N ASP A 5 -47.73 21.34 18.13
CA ASP A 5 -48.29 20.92 16.83
C ASP A 5 -48.28 22.05 15.77
N THR A 6 -47.95 23.28 16.20
CA THR A 6 -47.83 24.44 15.31
C THR A 6 -46.40 24.77 14.91
N LEU A 7 -45.43 24.00 15.39
CA LEU A 7 -44.02 24.19 15.06
C LEU A 7 -43.64 23.39 13.79
N ASN A 8 -42.80 23.98 12.96
CA ASN A 8 -42.28 23.30 11.77
C ASN A 8 -41.13 22.39 12.19
N MET A 9 -41.43 21.21 12.70
CA MET A 9 -40.43 20.26 13.14
C MET A 9 -39.76 19.57 11.94
N PRO A 10 -38.44 19.25 12.01
CA PRO A 10 -37.76 18.55 10.94
C PRO A 10 -38.39 17.19 10.68
N ASN A 11 -38.58 16.85 9.41
CA ASN A 11 -39.16 15.59 8.96
C ASN A 11 -38.32 14.98 7.85
N THR A 12 -37.86 13.73 8.05
CA THR A 12 -37.15 12.97 7.04
C THR A 12 -37.20 11.48 7.32
N ASP A 13 -37.30 10.69 6.28
CA ASP A 13 -37.20 9.23 6.33
C ASP A 13 -35.75 8.74 6.47
N PHE A 14 -34.80 9.65 6.38
CA PHE A 14 -33.38 9.30 6.61
C PHE A 14 -33.15 8.98 8.09
N GLU A 15 -32.91 7.70 8.37
CA GLU A 15 -32.86 7.19 9.75
C GLU A 15 -31.63 7.70 10.52
N MET A 16 -31.80 7.93 11.82
CA MET A 16 -30.74 8.32 12.74
C MET A 16 -29.67 7.22 12.86
N ARG A 17 -30.10 5.95 12.96
CA ARG A 17 -29.20 4.80 13.03
C ARG A 17 -28.77 4.38 11.64
N GLY A 18 -27.45 4.26 11.43
CA GLY A 18 -26.88 3.88 10.14
C GLY A 18 -27.31 2.49 9.70
N ASN A 19 -27.28 1.51 10.62
CA ASN A 19 -27.54 0.10 10.31
C ASN A 19 -26.80 -0.37 9.03
N LEU A 20 -25.54 0.10 8.88
CA LEU A 20 -24.79 -0.03 7.63
C LEU A 20 -24.59 -1.48 7.21
N ALA A 21 -24.26 -2.36 8.16
CA ALA A 21 -24.07 -3.79 7.87
C ALA A 21 -25.30 -4.43 7.19
N GLN A 22 -26.52 -3.93 7.48
CA GLN A 22 -27.77 -4.40 6.90
C GLN A 22 -28.17 -3.65 5.63
N LYS A 23 -27.90 -2.33 5.54
CA LYS A 23 -28.32 -1.47 4.41
C LYS A 23 -27.38 -1.54 3.21
N GLU A 24 -26.06 -1.56 3.44
CA GLU A 24 -25.07 -1.53 2.38
C GLU A 24 -25.23 -2.67 1.36
N PRO A 25 -25.52 -3.93 1.74
CA PRO A 25 -25.77 -4.99 0.76
C PRO A 25 -26.93 -4.70 -0.19
N GLY A 26 -27.98 -4.01 0.27
CA GLY A 26 -29.11 -3.58 -0.58
C GLY A 26 -28.68 -2.51 -1.58
N ILE A 27 -27.90 -1.52 -1.14
CA ILE A 27 -27.36 -0.46 -2.01
C ILE A 27 -26.42 -1.08 -3.06
N LEU A 28 -25.55 -1.97 -2.64
CA LEU A 28 -24.63 -2.68 -3.56
C LEU A 28 -25.40 -3.47 -4.62
N LYS A 29 -26.47 -4.16 -4.23
CA LYS A 29 -27.32 -4.88 -5.16
C LYS A 29 -27.98 -3.94 -6.19
N ASN A 30 -28.45 -2.78 -5.77
CA ASN A 30 -29.02 -1.77 -6.66
C ASN A 30 -27.96 -1.27 -7.66
N TRP A 31 -26.76 -0.96 -7.20
CA TRP A 31 -25.65 -0.58 -8.08
C TRP A 31 -25.34 -1.64 -9.14
N GLN A 32 -25.34 -2.92 -8.77
CA GLN A 32 -25.13 -4.03 -9.71
C GLN A 32 -26.26 -4.15 -10.73
N GLN A 33 -27.51 -3.99 -10.31
CA GLN A 33 -28.67 -4.04 -11.20
C GLN A 33 -28.72 -2.87 -12.19
N ASP A 34 -28.26 -1.70 -11.77
CA ASP A 34 -28.26 -0.47 -12.55
C ASP A 34 -27.03 -0.31 -13.47
N ASN A 35 -26.17 -1.31 -13.55
CA ASN A 35 -24.90 -1.22 -14.29
C ASN A 35 -24.07 0.01 -13.91
N TYR A 36 -23.98 0.26 -12.63
CA TYR A 36 -23.44 1.47 -12.03
C TYR A 36 -22.06 1.88 -12.58
N TYR A 37 -21.13 0.91 -12.71
CA TYR A 37 -19.78 1.19 -13.24
C TYR A 37 -19.84 1.70 -14.69
N GLN A 38 -20.60 1.05 -15.54
CA GLN A 38 -20.74 1.46 -16.95
C GLN A 38 -21.41 2.83 -17.09
N ASN A 39 -22.43 3.08 -16.27
CA ASN A 39 -23.10 4.39 -16.23
C ASN A 39 -22.16 5.50 -15.79
N LEU A 40 -21.30 5.25 -14.79
CA LEU A 40 -20.28 6.22 -14.38
C LEU A 40 -19.32 6.57 -15.52
N LEU A 41 -18.84 5.55 -16.24
CA LEU A 41 -17.96 5.77 -17.39
C LEU A 41 -18.65 6.53 -18.51
N GLU A 42 -19.91 6.23 -18.79
CA GLU A 42 -20.67 6.95 -19.83
C GLU A 42 -20.92 8.42 -19.49
N HIS A 43 -21.17 8.77 -18.19
CA HIS A 43 -21.27 10.16 -17.72
C HIS A 43 -19.99 10.97 -17.93
N HIS A 44 -18.83 10.33 -17.84
CA HIS A 44 -17.52 10.99 -18.00
C HIS A 44 -16.88 10.74 -19.37
N LYS A 45 -17.61 10.15 -20.30
CA LYS A 45 -17.11 9.86 -21.65
C LYS A 45 -16.68 11.12 -22.39
N GLY A 46 -15.48 11.07 -22.97
CA GLY A 46 -14.88 12.19 -23.68
C GLY A 46 -14.14 13.19 -22.79
N GLN A 47 -14.17 13.03 -21.49
CA GLN A 47 -13.32 13.77 -20.56
C GLN A 47 -11.89 13.23 -20.58
N LYS A 48 -10.95 13.98 -20.00
CA LYS A 48 -9.57 13.54 -19.87
C LYS A 48 -9.50 12.26 -19.04
N ALA A 49 -8.86 11.23 -19.57
CA ALA A 49 -8.68 9.98 -18.86
C ALA A 49 -7.69 10.14 -17.69
N PHE A 50 -7.97 9.44 -16.59
CA PHE A 50 -7.05 9.16 -15.51
C PHE A 50 -7.01 7.65 -15.30
N ILE A 51 -5.84 7.07 -15.51
CA ILE A 51 -5.64 5.62 -15.48
C ILE A 51 -4.85 5.23 -14.24
N LEU A 52 -5.52 4.60 -13.30
CA LEU A 52 -4.92 3.86 -12.20
C LEU A 52 -4.79 2.40 -12.62
N HIS A 53 -3.57 1.90 -12.78
CA HIS A 53 -3.36 0.48 -13.06
C HIS A 53 -3.28 -0.30 -11.75
N ASP A 54 -4.04 -1.38 -11.67
CA ASP A 54 -4.11 -2.21 -10.47
C ASP A 54 -2.88 -3.10 -10.33
N GLY A 55 -2.18 -3.02 -9.20
CA GLY A 55 -1.21 -4.03 -8.81
C GLY A 55 -1.94 -5.29 -8.38
N PRO A 56 -1.72 -6.43 -9.08
CA PRO A 56 -2.57 -7.60 -8.90
C PRO A 56 -2.34 -8.26 -7.53
N PRO A 57 -3.35 -8.36 -6.66
CA PRO A 57 -3.23 -9.17 -5.47
C PRO A 57 -3.05 -10.63 -5.84
N TYR A 58 -2.42 -11.37 -4.95
CA TYR A 58 -2.18 -12.79 -5.16
C TYR A 58 -3.46 -13.60 -4.88
N ALA A 59 -3.82 -14.49 -5.81
CA ALA A 59 -5.04 -15.30 -5.75
C ALA A 59 -4.91 -16.46 -4.74
N ASN A 60 -4.66 -16.16 -3.47
CA ASN A 60 -4.47 -17.14 -2.41
C ASN A 60 -4.93 -16.63 -1.04
N GLY A 61 -6.06 -17.13 -0.57
CA GLY A 61 -6.66 -16.78 0.73
C GLY A 61 -7.50 -15.51 0.70
N ASN A 62 -8.03 -15.15 1.86
CA ASN A 62 -8.84 -13.96 2.04
C ASN A 62 -8.01 -12.69 2.00
N LEU A 63 -8.62 -11.59 1.60
CA LEU A 63 -8.00 -10.28 1.71
C LEU A 63 -7.72 -9.96 3.18
N HIS A 64 -6.47 -9.59 3.48
CA HIS A 64 -6.11 -9.10 4.80
C HIS A 64 -6.37 -7.60 4.94
N ALA A 65 -6.30 -7.07 6.18
CA ALA A 65 -6.60 -5.67 6.45
C ALA A 65 -5.80 -4.67 5.58
N GLY A 66 -4.53 -4.97 5.29
CA GLY A 66 -3.70 -4.16 4.40
C GLY A 66 -4.22 -4.09 2.97
N THR A 67 -4.63 -5.23 2.40
CA THR A 67 -5.22 -5.26 1.05
C THR A 67 -6.58 -4.58 1.03
N ALA A 68 -7.42 -4.79 2.04
CA ALA A 68 -8.71 -4.11 2.15
C ALA A 68 -8.54 -2.58 2.23
N MET A 69 -7.55 -2.09 2.96
CA MET A 69 -7.19 -0.68 3.01
C MET A 69 -6.70 -0.17 1.66
N ASN A 70 -5.81 -0.91 1.01
CA ASN A 70 -5.33 -0.59 -0.35
C ASN A 70 -6.48 -0.44 -1.35
N ARG A 71 -7.41 -1.41 -1.37
CA ARG A 71 -8.61 -1.37 -2.22
C ARG A 71 -9.50 -0.17 -1.91
N THR A 72 -9.67 0.14 -0.65
CA THR A 72 -10.43 1.31 -0.20
C THR A 72 -9.81 2.63 -0.69
N ILE A 73 -8.50 2.79 -0.56
CA ILE A 73 -7.81 4.00 -1.03
C ILE A 73 -7.84 4.10 -2.57
N LYS A 74 -7.69 2.99 -3.29
CA LYS A 74 -7.86 2.97 -4.75
C LYS A 74 -9.25 3.47 -5.15
N ASP A 75 -10.28 3.05 -4.45
CA ASP A 75 -11.65 3.52 -4.69
C ASP A 75 -11.80 5.03 -4.39
N PHE A 76 -11.16 5.55 -3.34
CA PHE A 76 -11.09 6.99 -3.10
C PHE A 76 -10.46 7.73 -4.29
N ILE A 77 -9.35 7.22 -4.81
CA ILE A 77 -8.64 7.80 -5.95
C ILE A 77 -9.57 7.82 -7.17
N ILE A 78 -10.16 6.70 -7.52
CA ILE A 78 -11.04 6.57 -8.69
C ILE A 78 -12.27 7.48 -8.58
N ARG A 79 -13.00 7.43 -7.47
CA ARG A 79 -14.20 8.26 -7.26
C ARG A 79 -13.86 9.74 -7.22
N SER A 80 -12.78 10.12 -6.55
CA SER A 80 -12.35 11.53 -6.46
C SER A 80 -11.97 12.10 -7.83
N HIS A 81 -11.30 11.32 -8.66
CA HIS A 81 -10.97 11.75 -10.02
C HIS A 81 -12.21 11.82 -10.90
N ALA A 82 -13.11 10.84 -10.82
CA ALA A 82 -14.38 10.88 -11.55
C ALA A 82 -15.18 12.14 -11.17
N MET A 83 -15.33 12.42 -9.88
CA MET A 83 -16.04 13.61 -9.39
C MET A 83 -15.27 14.92 -9.65
N SER A 84 -13.98 14.85 -10.02
CA SER A 84 -13.19 15.98 -10.51
C SER A 84 -13.23 16.16 -12.03
N GLY A 85 -14.09 15.40 -12.72
CA GLY A 85 -14.30 15.53 -14.16
C GLY A 85 -13.34 14.70 -15.01
N TYR A 86 -12.84 13.57 -14.51
CA TYR A 86 -12.02 12.65 -15.30
C TYR A 86 -12.79 11.40 -15.71
N TYR A 87 -12.43 10.87 -16.87
CA TYR A 87 -12.82 9.52 -17.29
C TYR A 87 -11.89 8.50 -16.58
N THR A 88 -12.43 7.63 -15.74
CA THR A 88 -11.66 6.78 -14.81
C THR A 88 -11.96 5.30 -14.98
N PRO A 89 -11.58 4.67 -16.09
CA PRO A 89 -11.71 3.21 -16.20
C PRO A 89 -10.76 2.52 -15.21
N PHE A 90 -11.25 1.50 -14.51
CA PHE A 90 -10.48 0.73 -13.56
C PHE A 90 -10.76 -0.76 -13.68
N PHE A 91 -9.73 -1.53 -13.97
CA PHE A 91 -9.77 -2.99 -14.12
C PHE A 91 -9.03 -3.63 -12.95
N PRO A 92 -9.71 -4.45 -12.13
CA PRO A 92 -9.02 -5.18 -11.08
C PRO A 92 -8.16 -6.27 -11.70
N GLY A 93 -7.01 -6.56 -11.09
CA GLY A 93 -6.08 -7.59 -11.54
C GLY A 93 -5.89 -8.68 -10.50
N TRP A 94 -5.44 -9.86 -10.94
CA TRP A 94 -5.00 -10.96 -10.07
C TRP A 94 -3.74 -11.62 -10.58
N ASP A 95 -2.79 -11.81 -9.66
CA ASP A 95 -1.59 -12.63 -9.86
C ASP A 95 -1.89 -14.06 -9.39
N THR A 96 -1.64 -15.05 -10.27
CA THR A 96 -2.22 -16.39 -10.08
C THR A 96 -1.20 -17.53 -10.14
N HIS A 97 0.06 -17.25 -10.46
CA HIS A 97 1.06 -18.29 -10.64
C HIS A 97 2.01 -18.41 -9.44
N GLY A 98 2.77 -19.50 -9.41
CA GLY A 98 3.89 -19.68 -8.51
C GLY A 98 3.62 -20.51 -7.27
N LEU A 99 4.65 -20.56 -6.44
CA LEU A 99 4.77 -21.43 -5.28
C LEU A 99 3.65 -21.32 -4.24
N PRO A 100 3.06 -20.15 -3.92
CA PRO A 100 2.02 -20.10 -2.89
C PRO A 100 0.77 -20.91 -3.22
N ILE A 101 0.38 -20.98 -4.49
CA ILE A 101 -0.76 -21.80 -4.93
C ILE A 101 -0.38 -23.28 -4.94
N GLU A 102 0.80 -23.65 -5.46
CA GLU A 102 1.29 -25.03 -5.35
C GLU A 102 1.28 -25.54 -3.92
N ASN A 103 1.80 -24.76 -2.98
CA ASN A 103 1.81 -25.09 -1.55
C ASN A 103 0.41 -25.19 -0.95
N ALA A 104 -0.53 -24.33 -1.38
CA ALA A 104 -1.91 -24.39 -0.92
C ALA A 104 -2.59 -25.69 -1.38
N ILE A 105 -2.43 -26.06 -2.63
CA ILE A 105 -2.97 -27.31 -3.20
C ILE A 105 -2.37 -28.55 -2.50
N GLN A 106 -1.07 -28.54 -2.23
CA GLN A 106 -0.41 -29.64 -1.48
C GLN A 106 -0.95 -29.76 -0.05
N LYS A 107 -1.20 -28.67 0.64
CA LYS A 107 -1.84 -28.67 1.98
C LYS A 107 -3.26 -29.21 1.95
N LEU A 108 -3.95 -29.13 0.82
CA LEU A 108 -5.26 -29.74 0.60
C LEU A 108 -5.17 -31.24 0.26
N GLY A 109 -3.97 -31.83 0.30
CA GLY A 109 -3.75 -33.28 0.11
C GLY A 109 -3.47 -33.70 -1.34
N VAL A 110 -3.23 -32.76 -2.25
CA VAL A 110 -2.84 -33.08 -3.63
C VAL A 110 -1.35 -33.37 -3.71
N ASP A 111 -0.98 -34.59 -4.04
CA ASP A 111 0.43 -34.95 -4.26
C ASP A 111 0.86 -34.60 -5.69
N ARG A 112 1.75 -33.62 -5.80
CA ARG A 112 2.33 -33.19 -7.07
C ARG A 112 3.00 -34.33 -7.85
N LYS A 113 3.64 -35.27 -7.14
CA LYS A 113 4.39 -36.37 -7.74
C LYS A 113 3.50 -37.51 -8.26
N ALA A 114 2.24 -37.57 -7.82
CA ALA A 114 1.26 -38.56 -8.26
C ALA A 114 0.47 -38.16 -9.50
N LEU A 115 0.60 -36.91 -9.96
CA LEU A 115 -0.14 -36.37 -11.09
C LEU A 115 0.81 -36.01 -12.25
N SER A 116 0.27 -36.01 -13.48
CA SER A 116 0.95 -35.37 -14.61
C SER A 116 1.04 -33.86 -14.40
N ALA A 117 2.01 -33.22 -15.06
CA ALA A 117 2.17 -31.77 -14.98
C ALA A 117 0.88 -31.02 -15.35
N ALA A 118 0.20 -31.45 -16.43
CA ALA A 118 -1.03 -30.83 -16.89
C ALA A 118 -2.20 -31.01 -15.90
N GLU A 119 -2.32 -32.16 -15.26
CA GLU A 119 -3.36 -32.40 -14.24
C GLU A 119 -3.13 -31.57 -13.00
N PHE A 120 -1.88 -31.47 -12.53
CA PHE A 120 -1.52 -30.64 -11.39
C PHE A 120 -1.81 -29.15 -11.67
N ARG A 121 -1.45 -28.68 -12.86
CA ARG A 121 -1.69 -27.29 -13.31
C ARG A 121 -3.18 -26.97 -13.34
N ARG A 122 -4.04 -27.89 -13.87
CA ARG A 122 -5.49 -27.69 -13.84
C ARG A 122 -6.06 -27.54 -12.42
N LYS A 123 -5.53 -28.27 -11.45
CA LYS A 123 -5.94 -28.11 -10.03
C LYS A 123 -5.50 -26.76 -9.45
N CYS A 124 -4.33 -26.26 -9.84
CA CYS A 124 -3.87 -24.91 -9.45
C CYS A 124 -4.77 -23.83 -10.06
N GLU A 125 -5.14 -23.99 -11.32
CA GLU A 125 -6.05 -23.08 -12.03
C GLU A 125 -7.44 -23.02 -11.39
N GLU A 126 -8.04 -24.17 -11.08
CA GLU A 126 -9.31 -24.28 -10.38
C GLU A 126 -9.28 -23.57 -9.02
N TYR A 127 -8.22 -23.81 -8.26
CA TYR A 127 -8.01 -23.15 -6.97
C TYR A 127 -7.87 -21.63 -7.12
N ALA A 128 -7.07 -21.14 -8.07
CA ALA A 128 -6.88 -19.74 -8.33
C ALA A 128 -8.21 -19.04 -8.63
N HIS A 129 -9.03 -19.61 -9.52
CA HIS A 129 -10.36 -19.08 -9.86
C HIS A 129 -11.31 -19.01 -8.65
N GLN A 130 -11.27 -20.01 -7.74
CA GLN A 130 -12.06 -19.97 -6.51
C GLN A 130 -11.62 -18.83 -5.60
N GLN A 131 -10.31 -18.61 -5.46
CA GLN A 131 -9.76 -17.54 -4.62
C GLN A 131 -10.07 -16.15 -5.22
N ILE A 132 -9.97 -15.99 -6.54
CA ILE A 132 -10.35 -14.76 -7.23
C ILE A 132 -11.82 -14.42 -6.96
N ALA A 133 -12.73 -15.39 -7.13
CA ALA A 133 -14.15 -15.18 -6.88
C ALA A 133 -14.43 -14.70 -5.44
N GLN A 134 -13.77 -15.32 -4.47
CA GLN A 134 -13.90 -14.96 -3.05
C GLN A 134 -13.35 -13.55 -2.74
N GLN A 135 -12.19 -13.21 -3.28
CA GLN A 135 -11.59 -11.90 -3.09
C GLN A 135 -12.41 -10.81 -3.77
N MET A 136 -12.92 -11.07 -4.97
CA MET A 136 -13.80 -10.17 -5.72
C MET A 136 -15.06 -9.80 -4.95
N GLU A 137 -15.70 -10.77 -4.30
CA GLU A 137 -16.89 -10.49 -3.46
C GLU A 137 -16.53 -9.62 -2.25
N THR A 138 -15.35 -9.79 -1.68
CA THR A 138 -14.87 -8.92 -0.59
C THR A 138 -14.61 -7.48 -1.08
N GLU A 139 -14.00 -7.32 -2.27
CA GLU A 139 -13.77 -6.00 -2.87
C GLU A 139 -15.09 -5.28 -3.17
N LYS A 140 -16.05 -5.97 -3.77
CA LYS A 140 -17.40 -5.43 -3.99
C LYS A 140 -18.06 -5.01 -2.67
N ARG A 141 -17.93 -5.83 -1.62
CA ARG A 141 -18.50 -5.53 -0.31
C ARG A 141 -17.86 -4.30 0.36
N LEU A 142 -16.58 -3.99 0.06
CA LEU A 142 -15.92 -2.74 0.44
C LEU A 142 -16.49 -1.50 -0.28
N GLY A 143 -17.29 -1.69 -1.31
CA GLY A 143 -17.86 -0.62 -2.14
C GLY A 143 -16.93 -0.16 -3.26
N GLN A 144 -15.90 -0.93 -3.59
CA GLN A 144 -15.00 -0.60 -4.69
C GLN A 144 -15.73 -0.62 -6.03
N ILE A 145 -15.53 0.43 -6.83
CA ILE A 145 -16.03 0.52 -8.19
C ILE A 145 -14.95 0.07 -9.19
N ALA A 146 -15.29 -0.94 -10.00
CA ALA A 146 -14.35 -1.52 -10.95
C ALA A 146 -15.09 -2.34 -12.01
N ASP A 147 -14.41 -2.65 -13.12
CA ASP A 147 -14.89 -3.60 -14.13
C ASP A 147 -14.60 -5.04 -13.67
N TYR A 148 -15.48 -5.60 -12.86
CA TYR A 148 -15.37 -6.98 -12.38
C TYR A 148 -15.78 -8.02 -13.43
N GLU A 149 -16.36 -7.62 -14.54
CA GLU A 149 -16.71 -8.53 -15.65
C GLU A 149 -15.49 -8.84 -16.52
N HIS A 150 -14.56 -7.89 -16.62
CA HIS A 150 -13.38 -8.00 -17.46
C HIS A 150 -12.07 -7.75 -16.70
N PRO A 151 -11.83 -8.43 -15.57
CA PRO A 151 -10.57 -8.30 -14.85
C PRO A 151 -9.42 -8.79 -15.70
N TYR A 152 -8.20 -8.30 -15.44
CA TYR A 152 -7.03 -8.97 -15.96
C TYR A 152 -6.55 -10.03 -14.96
N ILE A 153 -6.14 -11.18 -15.48
CA ILE A 153 -5.72 -12.32 -14.66
C ILE A 153 -4.50 -12.93 -15.35
N THR A 154 -3.41 -13.11 -14.64
CA THR A 154 -2.15 -13.54 -15.24
C THR A 154 -2.19 -14.95 -15.84
N LEU A 155 -3.13 -15.80 -15.41
CA LEU A 155 -3.36 -17.14 -16.03
C LEU A 155 -4.22 -17.13 -17.28
N LYS A 156 -4.76 -15.97 -17.72
CA LYS A 156 -5.48 -15.92 -18.99
C LYS A 156 -4.53 -16.14 -20.16
N LYS A 157 -4.92 -16.97 -21.09
CA LYS A 157 -4.09 -17.33 -22.25
C LYS A 157 -3.59 -16.13 -23.06
N GLU A 158 -4.40 -15.10 -23.20
CA GLU A 158 -4.04 -13.86 -23.88
C GLU A 158 -2.96 -13.08 -23.10
N PHE A 159 -3.02 -13.12 -21.78
CA PHE A 159 -2.00 -12.52 -20.92
C PHE A 159 -0.68 -13.30 -21.02
N GLU A 160 -0.75 -14.63 -20.89
CA GLU A 160 0.42 -15.51 -21.02
C GLU A 160 1.11 -15.33 -22.38
N ALA A 161 0.36 -15.23 -23.46
CA ALA A 161 0.90 -15.00 -24.81
C ALA A 161 1.65 -13.65 -24.90
N ARG A 162 1.09 -12.56 -24.36
CA ARG A 162 1.76 -11.25 -24.32
C ARG A 162 3.01 -11.26 -23.44
N GLN A 163 3.00 -12.05 -22.37
CA GLN A 163 4.17 -12.25 -21.51
C GLN A 163 5.30 -12.97 -22.29
N ILE A 164 4.97 -14.01 -23.07
CA ILE A 164 5.93 -14.67 -23.97
C ILE A 164 6.51 -13.67 -24.99
N GLN A 165 5.70 -12.79 -25.56
CA GLN A 165 6.17 -11.74 -26.47
C GLN A 165 7.12 -10.75 -25.79
N SER A 166 6.84 -10.38 -24.53
CA SER A 166 7.74 -9.53 -23.74
C SER A 166 9.08 -10.22 -23.48
N PHE A 167 9.04 -11.49 -23.09
CA PHE A 167 10.26 -12.31 -22.96
C PHE A 167 11.04 -12.37 -24.27
N ALA A 168 10.36 -12.64 -25.37
CA ALA A 168 10.97 -12.73 -26.71
C ALA A 168 11.65 -11.42 -27.10
N SER A 169 10.99 -10.28 -26.87
CA SER A 169 11.59 -8.96 -27.12
C SER A 169 12.89 -8.75 -26.35
N MET A 170 12.92 -9.13 -25.08
CA MET A 170 14.12 -9.04 -24.25
C MET A 170 15.21 -10.03 -24.67
N ALA A 171 14.82 -11.27 -25.04
CA ALA A 171 15.74 -12.30 -25.52
C ALA A 171 16.42 -11.90 -26.84
N LEU A 172 15.65 -11.36 -27.79
CA LEU A 172 16.21 -10.90 -29.07
C LEU A 172 17.11 -9.68 -28.94
N LYS A 173 16.94 -8.87 -27.90
CA LYS A 173 17.87 -7.78 -27.51
C LYS A 173 19.09 -8.30 -26.75
N GLY A 174 19.22 -9.63 -26.57
CA GLY A 174 20.32 -10.27 -25.85
C GLY A 174 20.34 -9.98 -24.34
N MET A 175 19.20 -9.62 -23.76
CA MET A 175 19.06 -9.36 -22.31
C MET A 175 18.85 -10.66 -21.53
N ILE A 176 18.29 -11.68 -22.15
CA ILE A 176 18.06 -12.99 -21.56
C ILE A 176 19.22 -13.93 -21.90
N PHE A 177 19.79 -14.54 -20.89
CA PHE A 177 20.91 -15.46 -21.06
C PHE A 177 20.89 -16.57 -20.00
N GLN A 178 21.56 -17.70 -20.33
CA GLN A 178 21.74 -18.79 -19.39
C GLN A 178 23.12 -18.68 -18.72
N GLY A 179 23.16 -18.83 -17.40
CA GLY A 179 24.40 -18.74 -16.64
C GLY A 179 24.45 -19.74 -15.48
N LEU A 180 25.67 -20.16 -15.14
CA LEU A 180 25.94 -20.92 -13.93
C LEU A 180 26.43 -19.96 -12.86
N LYS A 181 25.56 -19.53 -11.97
CA LYS A 181 25.86 -18.54 -10.92
C LYS A 181 25.23 -18.95 -9.59
N PRO A 182 25.80 -18.54 -8.44
CA PRO A 182 25.12 -18.67 -7.16
C PRO A 182 23.82 -17.86 -7.14
N VAL A 183 22.76 -18.52 -6.74
CA VAL A 183 21.44 -17.89 -6.51
C VAL A 183 20.95 -18.27 -5.12
N TYR A 184 20.03 -17.48 -4.56
CA TYR A 184 19.30 -17.90 -3.39
C TYR A 184 18.47 -19.14 -3.73
N TRP A 185 18.65 -20.19 -2.95
CA TRP A 185 18.02 -21.49 -3.16
C TRP A 185 17.30 -21.94 -1.91
N SER A 186 16.04 -22.31 -2.04
CA SER A 186 15.26 -22.93 -0.98
C SER A 186 15.36 -24.46 -1.08
N PRO A 187 16.13 -25.13 -0.20
CA PRO A 187 16.22 -26.61 -0.22
C PRO A 187 14.90 -27.28 0.10
N PHE A 188 14.04 -26.61 0.87
CA PHE A 188 12.74 -27.12 1.28
C PHE A 188 11.69 -26.99 0.18
N ASN A 189 11.84 -26.06 -0.74
CA ASN A 189 10.99 -25.87 -1.90
C ASN A 189 11.65 -26.40 -3.20
N GLU A 190 12.92 -26.77 -3.17
CA GLU A 190 13.70 -27.27 -4.32
C GLU A 190 13.65 -26.29 -5.50
N THR A 191 13.84 -24.98 -5.25
CA THR A 191 13.78 -23.93 -6.28
C THR A 191 14.62 -22.70 -5.92
N ALA A 192 15.03 -21.95 -6.95
CA ALA A 192 15.56 -20.60 -6.78
C ALA A 192 14.50 -19.67 -6.19
N VAL A 193 14.96 -18.68 -5.42
CA VAL A 193 14.12 -17.70 -4.72
C VAL A 193 14.59 -16.30 -5.11
N ALA A 194 13.67 -15.38 -5.35
CA ALA A 194 14.00 -13.99 -5.66
C ALA A 194 14.44 -13.21 -4.42
N ASP A 195 15.25 -12.18 -4.60
CA ASP A 195 15.70 -11.28 -3.52
C ASP A 195 14.50 -10.65 -2.76
N SER A 196 13.41 -10.38 -3.47
CA SER A 196 12.16 -9.84 -2.89
C SER A 196 11.41 -10.84 -1.99
N GLU A 197 11.73 -12.12 -2.09
CA GLU A 197 11.15 -13.22 -1.31
C GLU A 197 12.04 -13.64 -0.14
N ILE A 198 13.14 -12.92 0.11
CA ILE A 198 14.05 -13.16 1.21
C ILE A 198 13.71 -12.27 2.39
N ILE A 199 13.62 -12.89 3.55
CA ILE A 199 13.57 -12.19 4.84
C ILE A 199 14.80 -12.57 5.67
N TYR A 200 15.30 -11.60 6.40
CA TYR A 200 16.43 -11.83 7.31
C TYR A 200 15.93 -12.06 8.73
N LYS A 201 16.48 -13.07 9.38
CA LYS A 201 16.21 -13.40 10.78
C LYS A 201 17.50 -13.60 11.53
N ASP A 202 17.50 -13.17 12.78
CA ASP A 202 18.61 -13.48 13.67
C ASP A 202 18.58 -14.96 14.04
N VAL A 203 19.69 -15.64 13.75
CA VAL A 203 19.92 -17.05 14.07
C VAL A 203 21.19 -17.21 14.88
N LYS A 204 21.23 -18.27 15.70
CA LYS A 204 22.44 -18.69 16.39
C LYS A 204 23.09 -19.82 15.61
N ASP A 205 24.23 -19.55 15.03
CA ASP A 205 25.00 -20.54 14.28
C ASP A 205 26.42 -20.67 14.85
N ALA A 206 26.98 -21.87 14.72
CA ALA A 206 28.38 -22.11 15.08
C ALA A 206 29.27 -21.59 13.93
N THR A 207 30.27 -20.80 14.30
CA THR A 207 31.31 -20.32 13.40
C THR A 207 32.64 -20.95 13.78
N ILE A 208 33.50 -21.16 12.82
CA ILE A 208 34.77 -21.85 13.02
C ILE A 208 35.94 -21.10 12.43
N TYR A 209 37.08 -21.25 13.12
CA TYR A 209 38.38 -20.81 12.65
C TYR A 209 39.24 -22.05 12.35
N LEU A 210 39.72 -22.17 11.11
CA LEU A 210 40.47 -23.34 10.63
C LEU A 210 41.87 -22.97 10.13
N LYS A 211 42.80 -23.89 10.30
CA LYS A 211 44.11 -23.86 9.69
C LYS A 211 44.06 -24.55 8.33
N PHE A 212 44.60 -23.91 7.33
CA PHE A 212 44.82 -24.51 5.99
C PHE A 212 46.34 -24.60 5.73
N PRO A 213 46.94 -25.83 5.76
CA PRO A 213 48.40 -26.02 5.65
C PRO A 213 48.91 -25.62 4.28
N ILE A 214 49.99 -24.88 4.20
CA ILE A 214 50.64 -24.48 2.95
C ILE A 214 51.24 -25.71 2.25
N ALA A 215 50.96 -25.81 0.95
CA ALA A 215 51.52 -26.82 0.07
C ALA A 215 52.76 -26.30 -0.67
N ASP A 216 52.65 -25.16 -1.37
CA ASP A 216 53.74 -24.45 -2.02
C ASP A 216 53.70 -22.96 -1.68
N GLY A 217 54.69 -22.52 -0.89
CA GLY A 217 54.78 -21.14 -0.41
C GLY A 217 55.40 -20.14 -1.36
N LYS A 218 55.74 -20.54 -2.60
CA LYS A 218 56.33 -19.69 -3.65
C LYS A 218 57.58 -18.89 -3.20
N GLY A 219 58.35 -19.43 -2.28
CA GLY A 219 59.51 -18.77 -1.70
C GLY A 219 59.24 -17.68 -0.67
N VAL A 220 57.96 -17.39 -0.38
CA VAL A 220 57.53 -16.45 0.65
C VAL A 220 57.17 -17.18 1.93
N LEU A 221 56.50 -18.32 1.84
CA LEU A 221 56.02 -19.16 2.93
C LEU A 221 56.64 -20.56 2.84
N THR A 222 56.44 -21.40 3.85
CA THR A 222 56.91 -22.78 3.92
C THR A 222 55.75 -23.74 4.22
N THR A 223 55.99 -25.04 4.09
CA THR A 223 55.02 -26.08 4.41
C THR A 223 54.67 -26.20 5.91
N ASP A 224 55.44 -25.52 6.77
CA ASP A 224 55.12 -25.43 8.23
C ASP A 224 54.12 -24.34 8.55
N ASP A 225 53.79 -23.51 7.56
CA ASP A 225 52.92 -22.35 7.75
C ASP A 225 51.46 -22.72 7.42
N ASN A 226 50.48 -21.96 7.98
CA ASN A 226 49.08 -22.23 7.80
C ASN A 226 48.33 -20.93 7.59
N PHE A 227 47.47 -20.85 6.57
CA PHE A 227 46.45 -19.85 6.49
C PHE A 227 45.38 -20.09 7.58
N VAL A 228 44.88 -19.02 8.18
CA VAL A 228 43.76 -19.10 9.11
C VAL A 228 42.54 -18.45 8.48
N ILE A 229 41.52 -19.26 8.30
CA ILE A 229 40.22 -18.77 7.78
C ILE A 229 39.16 -18.76 8.86
N TRP A 230 38.11 -17.98 8.62
CA TRP A 230 36.90 -17.92 9.43
C TRP A 230 35.68 -18.10 8.53
N THR A 231 34.73 -18.93 8.99
CA THR A 231 33.45 -19.10 8.27
C THR A 231 32.28 -19.27 9.22
N THR A 232 31.12 -18.70 8.82
CA THR A 232 29.82 -18.87 9.49
C THR A 232 29.03 -20.05 8.91
N THR A 233 29.53 -20.68 7.84
CA THR A 233 28.88 -21.78 7.11
C THR A 233 29.82 -22.96 6.96
N PRO A 234 30.11 -23.76 8.03
CA PRO A 234 31.07 -24.85 7.98
C PRO A 234 30.79 -25.86 6.85
N TRP A 235 29.50 -26.08 6.50
CA TRP A 235 29.12 -27.00 5.41
C TRP A 235 29.66 -26.63 4.03
N THR A 236 30.16 -25.38 3.84
CA THR A 236 30.80 -24.98 2.57
C THR A 236 32.27 -25.34 2.46
N ILE A 237 32.89 -25.84 3.53
CA ILE A 237 34.33 -26.24 3.49
C ILE A 237 34.64 -27.28 2.41
N PRO A 238 33.80 -28.33 2.16
CA PRO A 238 34.05 -29.24 1.03
C PRO A 238 34.06 -28.53 -0.32
N SER A 239 33.36 -27.42 -0.48
CA SER A 239 33.31 -26.59 -1.69
C SER A 239 34.46 -25.59 -1.79
N ASN A 240 35.43 -25.60 -0.86
CA ASN A 240 36.57 -24.69 -0.91
C ASN A 240 37.34 -24.82 -2.21
N MET A 241 37.57 -23.68 -2.88
CA MET A 241 38.28 -23.59 -4.13
C MET A 241 39.57 -22.76 -4.01
N ALA A 242 39.58 -21.81 -3.10
CA ALA A 242 40.69 -20.88 -2.86
C ALA A 242 40.59 -20.26 -1.47
N VAL A 243 41.63 -19.56 -1.07
CA VAL A 243 41.53 -18.49 -0.09
C VAL A 243 41.72 -17.15 -0.78
N SER A 244 41.00 -16.11 -0.34
CA SER A 244 41.12 -14.76 -0.88
C SER A 244 41.76 -13.83 0.14
N VAL A 245 42.72 -13.00 -0.30
CA VAL A 245 43.37 -11.96 0.48
C VAL A 245 43.26 -10.61 -0.20
N HIS A 246 43.26 -9.53 0.56
CA HIS A 246 43.24 -8.19 -0.02
C HIS A 246 44.66 -7.84 -0.56
N PRO A 247 44.79 -7.30 -1.77
CA PRO A 247 46.09 -7.06 -2.37
C PRO A 247 47.02 -6.14 -1.56
N ASP A 248 46.47 -5.13 -0.91
CA ASP A 248 47.20 -4.04 -0.29
C ASP A 248 47.23 -4.09 1.25
N LEU A 249 46.48 -5.03 1.88
CA LEU A 249 46.52 -5.22 3.34
C LEU A 249 47.77 -6.01 3.76
N GLU A 250 48.26 -5.72 4.96
CA GLU A 250 49.44 -6.36 5.56
C GLU A 250 49.04 -7.60 6.37
N TYR A 251 49.64 -8.71 6.09
CA TYR A 251 49.50 -10.01 6.76
C TYR A 251 50.71 -10.34 7.57
N ALA A 252 50.53 -11.05 8.66
CA ALA A 252 51.63 -11.49 9.53
C ALA A 252 51.69 -13.02 9.62
N LEU A 253 52.86 -13.57 9.49
CA LEU A 253 53.19 -14.94 9.85
C LEU A 253 53.64 -14.97 11.31
N VAL A 254 52.84 -15.59 12.16
CA VAL A 254 53.03 -15.60 13.62
C VAL A 254 53.33 -17.02 14.09
N LYS A 255 54.43 -17.18 14.86
CA LYS A 255 54.73 -18.43 15.51
C LYS A 255 53.90 -18.57 16.78
N THR A 256 53.21 -19.71 16.93
CA THR A 256 52.38 -20.01 18.07
C THR A 256 52.59 -21.44 18.57
N THR A 257 51.97 -21.78 19.70
CA THR A 257 51.93 -23.16 20.22
C THR A 257 51.14 -24.14 19.33
N ALA A 258 50.29 -23.64 18.43
CA ALA A 258 49.50 -24.43 17.50
C ALA A 258 50.11 -24.47 16.08
N GLY A 259 51.38 -24.02 15.91
CA GLY A 259 52.10 -23.91 14.64
C GLY A 259 52.20 -22.45 14.15
N ASN A 260 52.74 -22.26 12.98
CA ASN A 260 52.86 -20.95 12.35
C ASN A 260 51.52 -20.58 11.69
N LEU A 261 50.98 -19.42 12.03
CA LEU A 261 49.66 -18.94 11.57
C LEU A 261 49.79 -17.67 10.76
N ILE A 262 49.10 -17.60 9.63
CA ILE A 262 49.00 -16.42 8.78
C ILE A 262 47.65 -15.78 9.00
N VAL A 263 47.62 -14.51 9.43
CA VAL A 263 46.41 -13.69 9.65
C VAL A 263 46.71 -12.24 9.27
N LEU A 264 45.69 -11.41 9.15
CA LEU A 264 45.90 -9.97 8.99
C LEU A 264 46.73 -9.41 10.16
N ALA A 265 47.77 -8.63 9.88
CA ALA A 265 48.68 -8.12 10.90
C ALA A 265 47.96 -7.37 12.02
N LYS A 266 46.99 -6.58 11.67
CA LYS A 266 46.12 -5.84 12.60
C LYS A 266 45.33 -6.73 13.59
N PHE A 267 45.13 -8.01 13.25
CA PHE A 267 44.29 -8.93 14.02
C PHE A 267 45.08 -9.93 14.88
N VAL A 268 46.40 -9.91 14.83
CA VAL A 268 47.25 -10.90 15.50
C VAL A 268 46.88 -11.05 16.99
N ASP A 269 46.97 -9.97 17.75
CA ASP A 269 46.74 -10.03 19.21
C ASP A 269 45.31 -10.47 19.53
N ARG A 270 44.33 -9.91 18.86
CA ARG A 270 42.92 -10.27 19.01
C ARG A 270 42.62 -11.74 18.76
N LEU A 271 43.21 -12.29 17.68
CA LEU A 271 42.98 -13.68 17.30
C LEU A 271 43.71 -14.67 18.19
N LEU A 272 44.95 -14.38 18.57
CA LEU A 272 45.69 -15.24 19.49
C LEU A 272 45.04 -15.30 20.89
N GLU A 273 44.57 -14.16 21.42
CA GLU A 273 43.78 -14.14 22.64
C GLU A 273 42.52 -15.00 22.50
N LYS A 274 41.80 -14.82 21.40
CA LYS A 274 40.59 -15.61 21.07
C LYS A 274 40.86 -17.11 21.03
N PHE A 275 41.97 -17.52 20.44
CA PHE A 275 42.35 -18.92 20.32
C PHE A 275 43.00 -19.46 21.57
N ASN A 276 43.24 -18.63 22.57
CA ASN A 276 44.01 -18.95 23.78
C ASN A 276 45.44 -19.51 23.43
N LEU A 277 46.09 -18.84 22.45
CA LEU A 277 47.42 -19.19 21.98
C LEU A 277 48.45 -18.15 22.40
N GLU A 278 49.66 -18.61 22.74
CA GLU A 278 50.77 -17.73 23.05
C GLU A 278 51.44 -17.21 21.77
N ASN A 279 51.69 -15.89 21.73
CA ASN A 279 52.45 -15.25 20.66
C ASN A 279 53.96 -15.51 20.87
N LEU A 280 54.52 -16.43 20.12
CA LEU A 280 55.96 -16.77 20.17
C LEU A 280 56.83 -15.89 19.24
N GLY A 281 56.21 -14.90 18.60
CA GLY A 281 56.86 -13.90 17.74
C GLY A 281 56.30 -13.85 16.32
N VAL A 282 56.27 -12.64 15.76
CA VAL A 282 55.99 -12.43 14.34
C VAL A 282 57.24 -12.75 13.54
N LEU A 283 57.15 -13.77 12.71
CA LEU A 283 58.29 -14.25 11.89
C LEU A 283 58.52 -13.38 10.67
N LYS A 284 57.42 -12.90 10.04
CA LYS A 284 57.45 -12.11 8.81
C LYS A 284 56.18 -11.36 8.62
N THR A 285 56.21 -10.20 7.96
CA THR A 285 54.99 -9.51 7.40
C THR A 285 55.14 -9.38 5.90
N PHE A 286 54.02 -9.35 5.21
CA PHE A 286 53.91 -9.23 3.76
C PHE A 286 52.54 -8.72 3.34
N THR A 287 52.44 -8.18 2.15
CA THR A 287 51.16 -7.78 1.56
C THR A 287 50.47 -8.99 0.89
N GLY A 288 49.12 -8.87 0.65
CA GLY A 288 48.44 -9.93 -0.06
C GLY A 288 48.98 -10.21 -1.46
N LYS A 289 49.50 -9.18 -2.16
CA LYS A 289 50.20 -9.35 -3.47
C LYS A 289 51.40 -10.27 -3.41
N GLU A 290 52.15 -10.28 -2.32
CA GLU A 290 53.36 -11.09 -2.18
C GLU A 290 53.05 -12.57 -1.97
N ILE A 291 51.84 -12.93 -1.56
CA ILE A 291 51.40 -14.32 -1.35
C ILE A 291 50.38 -14.79 -2.41
N GLU A 292 50.15 -14.01 -3.46
CA GLU A 292 49.34 -14.44 -4.59
C GLU A 292 49.89 -15.71 -5.23
N GLY A 293 49.03 -16.68 -5.47
CA GLY A 293 49.41 -17.96 -6.09
C GLY A 293 50.11 -18.97 -5.15
N VAL A 294 50.33 -18.64 -3.89
CA VAL A 294 50.68 -19.65 -2.86
C VAL A 294 49.56 -20.70 -2.84
N THR A 295 49.95 -22.00 -2.78
CA THR A 295 48.98 -23.08 -2.67
C THR A 295 48.94 -23.68 -1.26
N TYR A 296 47.81 -24.25 -0.90
CA TYR A 296 47.59 -24.93 0.38
C TYR A 296 46.84 -26.25 0.15
N HIS A 297 46.97 -27.18 1.10
CA HIS A 297 46.24 -28.45 1.08
C HIS A 297 44.80 -28.24 1.52
N HIS A 298 43.88 -28.74 0.73
CA HIS A 298 42.44 -28.75 1.08
C HIS A 298 42.20 -29.68 2.27
N VAL A 299 41.51 -29.23 3.33
CA VAL A 299 41.39 -29.97 4.60
C VAL A 299 40.45 -31.17 4.54
N VAL A 300 39.63 -31.30 3.47
CA VAL A 300 38.66 -32.40 3.29
C VAL A 300 39.03 -33.27 2.09
N LEU A 301 39.37 -32.67 0.95
CA LEU A 301 39.61 -33.36 -0.30
C LEU A 301 41.12 -33.44 -0.57
N ASP A 302 41.56 -34.46 -1.29
CA ASP A 302 42.95 -34.61 -1.70
C ASP A 302 43.29 -33.74 -2.93
N LYS A 303 43.44 -32.43 -2.70
CA LYS A 303 43.77 -31.43 -3.72
C LYS A 303 44.47 -30.23 -3.11
N GLU A 304 45.21 -29.51 -3.95
CA GLU A 304 45.78 -28.21 -3.60
C GLU A 304 44.87 -27.08 -4.12
N CYS A 305 44.78 -25.97 -3.37
CA CYS A 305 44.00 -24.79 -3.69
C CYS A 305 44.89 -23.54 -3.65
N PRO A 306 44.66 -22.54 -4.53
CA PRO A 306 45.45 -21.31 -4.58
C PRO A 306 44.99 -20.24 -3.60
N CYS A 307 45.91 -19.31 -3.30
CA CYS A 307 45.63 -18.01 -2.72
C CYS A 307 45.39 -16.99 -3.84
N LEU A 308 44.23 -16.32 -3.82
CA LEU A 308 43.80 -15.35 -4.83
C LEU A 308 43.70 -13.94 -4.24
N LEU A 309 43.74 -12.92 -5.10
CA LEU A 309 43.49 -11.53 -4.70
C LEU A 309 42.00 -11.20 -4.82
N GLY A 310 41.43 -10.64 -3.74
CA GLY A 310 40.04 -10.21 -3.69
C GLY A 310 39.88 -8.89 -2.94
N THR A 311 39.33 -7.87 -3.61
CA THR A 311 39.07 -6.55 -3.00
C THR A 311 37.88 -6.54 -2.06
N HIS A 312 37.06 -7.61 -2.03
CA HIS A 312 35.96 -7.82 -1.09
C HIS A 312 36.45 -8.22 0.31
N VAL A 313 37.70 -8.61 0.46
CA VAL A 313 38.31 -8.92 1.77
C VAL A 313 38.50 -7.62 2.55
N THR A 314 37.92 -7.57 3.75
CA THR A 314 37.96 -6.38 4.61
C THR A 314 38.88 -6.55 5.81
N ASP A 315 39.19 -5.44 6.45
CA ASP A 315 39.96 -5.38 7.70
C ASP A 315 39.07 -5.10 8.93
N GLU A 316 37.78 -5.46 8.82
CA GLU A 316 36.79 -5.20 9.91
C GLU A 316 36.61 -6.43 10.78
N ASP A 317 36.39 -7.61 10.18
CA ASP A 317 36.11 -8.86 10.89
C ASP A 317 36.89 -10.06 10.34
N GLY A 318 36.76 -11.22 11.05
CA GLY A 318 37.39 -12.49 10.65
C GLY A 318 38.86 -12.52 10.87
N THR A 319 39.59 -13.08 9.93
CA THR A 319 41.06 -13.29 9.97
C THR A 319 41.83 -12.45 8.94
N GLY A 320 41.11 -11.76 8.07
CA GLY A 320 41.65 -11.11 6.87
C GLY A 320 41.93 -12.06 5.71
N ILE A 321 41.64 -13.35 5.87
CA ILE A 321 41.76 -14.39 4.85
C ILE A 321 40.39 -15.07 4.70
N VAL A 322 39.81 -14.94 3.52
CA VAL A 322 38.46 -15.43 3.26
C VAL A 322 38.50 -16.82 2.63
N HIS A 323 37.81 -17.78 3.25
CA HIS A 323 37.50 -19.05 2.64
C HIS A 323 36.59 -18.81 1.42
N THR A 324 37.08 -19.20 0.24
CA THR A 324 36.42 -18.90 -1.03
C THR A 324 35.81 -20.15 -1.62
N ALA A 325 34.45 -20.15 -1.73
CA ALA A 325 33.64 -21.22 -2.30
C ALA A 325 32.74 -20.65 -3.39
N GLY A 326 33.24 -20.62 -4.64
CA GLY A 326 32.55 -19.95 -5.76
C GLY A 326 31.16 -20.47 -6.09
N GLY A 327 30.77 -21.64 -5.58
CA GLY A 327 29.42 -22.20 -5.69
C GLY A 327 28.43 -21.70 -4.66
N HIS A 328 28.88 -20.99 -3.60
CA HIS A 328 28.07 -20.66 -2.42
C HIS A 328 28.15 -19.20 -1.96
N GLY A 329 28.69 -18.33 -2.79
CA GLY A 329 28.78 -16.90 -2.54
C GLY A 329 29.01 -16.10 -3.82
N MET A 330 28.40 -14.91 -3.95
CA MET A 330 28.54 -14.12 -5.17
C MET A 330 29.94 -13.50 -5.31
N ASP A 331 30.50 -12.97 -4.22
CA ASP A 331 31.88 -12.41 -4.23
C ASP A 331 32.91 -13.50 -4.53
N ASP A 332 32.76 -14.67 -3.91
CA ASP A 332 33.58 -15.85 -4.16
C ASP A 332 33.49 -16.29 -5.62
N TYR A 333 32.26 -16.30 -6.17
CA TYR A 333 32.03 -16.62 -7.58
C TYR A 333 32.78 -15.65 -8.50
N LEU A 334 32.66 -14.34 -8.26
CA LEU A 334 33.32 -13.33 -9.09
C LEU A 334 34.85 -13.47 -9.07
N VAL A 335 35.44 -13.72 -7.90
CA VAL A 335 36.89 -13.96 -7.78
C VAL A 335 37.31 -15.25 -8.49
N CYS A 336 36.55 -16.34 -8.31
CA CYS A 336 36.82 -17.60 -8.99
C CYS A 336 36.76 -17.45 -10.53
N MET A 337 35.68 -16.80 -11.03
CA MET A 337 35.51 -16.61 -12.48
C MET A 337 36.61 -15.73 -13.10
N LYS A 338 37.02 -14.66 -12.39
CA LYS A 338 38.16 -13.81 -12.82
C LYS A 338 39.45 -14.61 -12.98
N ASN A 339 39.63 -15.69 -12.20
CA ASN A 339 40.80 -16.55 -12.23
C ASN A 339 40.59 -17.85 -13.05
N GLY A 340 39.52 -17.92 -13.86
CA GLY A 340 39.21 -19.05 -14.73
C GLY A 340 38.76 -20.32 -14.00
N MET A 341 38.27 -20.19 -12.78
CA MET A 341 37.83 -21.30 -11.93
C MET A 341 36.29 -21.37 -11.94
N PRO A 342 35.67 -22.33 -12.67
CA PRO A 342 34.22 -22.49 -12.67
C PRO A 342 33.74 -22.90 -11.28
N PRO A 343 32.53 -22.46 -10.86
CA PRO A 343 32.01 -22.72 -9.51
C PRO A 343 31.74 -24.22 -9.30
N ILE A 344 32.14 -24.73 -8.15
CA ILE A 344 31.81 -26.08 -7.67
C ILE A 344 30.70 -25.98 -6.62
N CYS A 345 29.63 -26.75 -6.80
CA CYS A 345 28.52 -26.81 -5.85
C CYS A 345 28.42 -28.22 -5.26
N THR A 346 28.70 -28.36 -3.97
CA THR A 346 28.70 -29.65 -3.27
C THR A 346 27.34 -30.03 -2.63
N VAL A 347 26.28 -29.26 -2.92
CA VAL A 347 24.95 -29.48 -2.35
C VAL A 347 23.93 -29.69 -3.46
N ASP A 348 23.06 -30.68 -3.33
CA ASP A 348 21.97 -30.96 -4.25
C ASP A 348 20.77 -29.98 -4.06
N GLU A 349 19.72 -30.14 -4.85
CA GLU A 349 18.52 -29.30 -4.81
C GLU A 349 17.73 -29.39 -3.51
N ARG A 350 17.88 -30.47 -2.74
CA ARG A 350 17.21 -30.72 -1.46
C ARG A 350 18.07 -30.34 -0.25
N GLY A 351 19.27 -29.80 -0.48
CA GLY A 351 20.17 -29.40 0.59
C GLY A 351 21.05 -30.52 1.13
N TYR A 352 21.12 -31.68 0.46
CA TYR A 352 22.01 -32.77 0.81
C TYR A 352 23.32 -32.64 0.10
N MET A 353 24.41 -32.96 0.80
CA MET A 353 25.76 -32.98 0.23
C MET A 353 25.82 -34.03 -0.88
N ASN A 354 26.31 -33.65 -2.06
CA ASN A 354 26.49 -34.54 -3.21
C ASN A 354 27.84 -35.27 -3.21
N GLU A 355 28.15 -35.99 -4.27
CA GLU A 355 29.37 -36.78 -4.43
C GLU A 355 30.65 -35.92 -4.35
N GLU A 356 30.61 -34.67 -4.75
CA GLU A 356 31.77 -33.76 -4.71
C GLU A 356 32.12 -33.32 -3.28
N ALA A 357 31.29 -33.57 -2.30
CA ALA A 357 31.55 -33.29 -0.89
C ALA A 357 32.41 -34.38 -0.20
N GLY A 358 32.80 -35.43 -0.94
CA GLY A 358 33.62 -36.51 -0.44
C GLY A 358 32.94 -37.27 0.72
N SER A 359 33.59 -37.38 1.88
CA SER A 359 33.12 -38.16 3.03
C SER A 359 31.80 -37.65 3.62
N TYR A 360 31.35 -36.45 3.26
CA TYR A 360 30.07 -35.86 3.77
C TYR A 360 28.89 -36.11 2.84
N GLN A 361 29.05 -36.87 1.76
CA GLN A 361 27.98 -37.18 0.82
C GLN A 361 26.74 -37.75 1.55
N GLY A 362 25.57 -37.24 1.19
CA GLY A 362 24.27 -37.67 1.75
C GLY A 362 23.86 -37.02 3.07
N MET A 363 24.74 -36.18 3.66
CA MET A 363 24.37 -35.40 4.85
C MET A 363 23.57 -34.13 4.46
N PHE A 364 22.58 -33.77 5.25
CA PHE A 364 21.91 -32.47 5.12
C PHE A 364 22.88 -31.35 5.53
N PHE A 365 22.86 -30.19 4.89
CA PHE A 365 23.88 -29.16 5.07
C PHE A 365 24.07 -28.68 6.52
N GLU A 366 22.99 -28.61 7.31
CA GLU A 366 23.10 -28.26 8.74
C GLU A 366 23.77 -29.35 9.57
N ASP A 367 23.55 -30.62 9.25
CA ASP A 367 24.21 -31.73 9.93
C ASP A 367 25.65 -31.91 9.47
N CYS A 368 25.94 -31.60 8.20
CA CYS A 368 27.27 -31.53 7.67
C CYS A 368 28.13 -30.49 8.42
N SER A 369 27.55 -29.33 8.78
CA SER A 369 28.24 -28.34 9.61
C SER A 369 28.78 -28.93 10.93
N LYS A 370 27.97 -29.72 11.63
CA LYS A 370 28.35 -30.38 12.89
C LYS A 370 29.45 -31.43 12.68
N ALA A 371 29.31 -32.22 11.62
CA ALA A 371 30.29 -33.26 11.29
C ALA A 371 31.67 -32.64 10.94
N ILE A 372 31.66 -31.55 10.16
CA ILE A 372 32.91 -30.83 9.83
C ILE A 372 33.59 -30.27 11.08
N ILE A 373 32.84 -29.65 11.99
CA ILE A 373 33.39 -29.12 13.26
C ILE A 373 34.08 -30.25 14.04
N HIS A 374 33.46 -31.41 14.15
CA HIS A 374 34.02 -32.58 14.83
C HIS A 374 35.29 -33.08 14.15
N ASP A 375 35.23 -33.31 12.83
CA ASP A 375 36.35 -33.88 12.09
C ASP A 375 37.56 -32.94 12.03
N MET A 376 37.33 -31.62 11.89
CA MET A 376 38.39 -30.64 11.90
C MET A 376 39.07 -30.54 13.27
N SER A 377 38.31 -30.74 14.34
CA SER A 377 38.84 -30.84 15.70
C SER A 377 39.74 -32.08 15.84
N GLU A 378 39.29 -33.27 15.43
CA GLU A 378 40.06 -34.48 15.49
C GLU A 378 41.36 -34.46 14.65
N LYS A 379 41.29 -33.83 13.46
CA LYS A 379 42.41 -33.64 12.58
C LYS A 379 43.37 -32.53 13.00
N GLY A 380 43.04 -31.76 14.06
CA GLY A 380 43.89 -30.68 14.56
C GLY A 380 43.90 -29.43 13.68
N TYR A 381 42.94 -29.27 12.78
CA TYR A 381 42.79 -28.07 11.95
C TYR A 381 41.96 -27.01 12.61
N LEU A 382 41.06 -27.34 13.55
CA LEU A 382 40.20 -26.42 14.25
C LEU A 382 40.95 -25.62 15.31
N LEU A 383 40.93 -24.29 15.23
CA LEU A 383 41.49 -23.39 16.24
C LEU A 383 40.45 -22.96 17.26
N GLN A 384 39.25 -22.61 16.81
CA GLN A 384 38.19 -22.11 17.68
C GLN A 384 36.82 -22.37 17.08
N VAL A 385 35.81 -22.58 17.95
CA VAL A 385 34.40 -22.61 17.63
C VAL A 385 33.71 -21.52 18.48
N GLU A 386 32.89 -20.72 17.87
CA GLU A 386 32.07 -19.72 18.53
C GLU A 386 30.60 -19.83 18.08
N ASN A 387 29.67 -19.58 19.01
CA ASN A 387 28.28 -19.39 18.64
C ASN A 387 28.02 -17.89 18.49
N ILE A 388 27.65 -17.46 17.32
CA ILE A 388 27.30 -16.06 17.05
C ILE A 388 25.81 -15.94 16.75
N THR A 389 25.24 -14.79 17.09
CA THR A 389 23.92 -14.40 16.59
C THR A 389 24.14 -13.45 15.43
N HIS A 390 23.64 -13.84 14.27
CA HIS A 390 23.78 -13.05 13.06
C HIS A 390 22.50 -13.10 12.21
N SER A 391 22.34 -12.12 11.35
CA SER A 391 21.24 -12.03 10.39
C SER A 391 21.45 -13.03 9.25
N TYR A 392 20.50 -13.95 9.03
CA TYR A 392 20.58 -15.00 8.02
C TYR A 392 19.36 -14.98 7.08
N PRO A 393 19.53 -15.16 5.77
CA PRO A 393 18.45 -15.15 4.80
C PRO A 393 17.55 -16.39 4.95
N HIS A 394 16.23 -16.13 4.94
CA HIS A 394 15.19 -17.15 4.98
C HIS A 394 14.18 -16.90 3.86
N ASP A 395 13.62 -17.96 3.34
CA ASP A 395 12.46 -17.93 2.46
C ASP A 395 11.25 -17.30 3.22
N ASP A 396 10.63 -16.30 2.64
CA ASP A 396 9.54 -15.56 3.26
C ASP A 396 8.25 -16.40 3.42
N ARG A 397 8.11 -17.46 2.63
CA ARG A 397 6.92 -18.34 2.63
C ARG A 397 6.99 -19.41 3.72
N LEU A 398 8.07 -20.18 3.72
CA LEU A 398 8.26 -21.27 4.68
C LEU A 398 8.97 -20.81 5.96
N LYS A 399 9.57 -19.61 5.96
CA LYS A 399 10.39 -19.12 7.08
C LYS A 399 11.58 -20.02 7.41
N LYS A 400 12.07 -20.77 6.41
CA LYS A 400 13.21 -21.68 6.49
C LYS A 400 14.45 -21.04 5.88
N LYS A 401 15.63 -21.46 6.35
CA LYS A 401 16.93 -21.00 5.82
C LYS A 401 17.03 -21.26 4.32
N VAL A 402 17.54 -20.30 3.59
CA VAL A 402 17.97 -20.46 2.20
C VAL A 402 19.49 -20.55 2.16
N ILE A 403 20.02 -21.16 1.09
CA ILE A 403 21.45 -21.26 0.83
C ILE A 403 21.79 -20.59 -0.50
N PHE A 404 23.04 -20.16 -0.66
CA PHE A 404 23.55 -19.88 -2.02
C PHE A 404 23.95 -21.18 -2.69
N ARG A 405 23.48 -21.38 -3.92
CA ARG A 405 23.77 -22.57 -4.72
C ARG A 405 24.01 -22.17 -6.16
N ALA A 406 25.20 -22.47 -6.69
CA ALA A 406 25.48 -22.28 -8.11
C ALA A 406 24.71 -23.33 -8.93
N VAL A 407 23.78 -22.84 -9.74
CA VAL A 407 22.91 -23.65 -10.59
C VAL A 407 22.84 -23.00 -11.95
N LYS A 408 22.66 -23.81 -12.99
CA LYS A 408 22.42 -23.32 -14.34
C LYS A 408 20.99 -22.76 -14.39
N GLN A 409 20.87 -21.46 -14.58
CA GLN A 409 19.61 -20.70 -14.52
C GLN A 409 19.49 -19.74 -15.69
N TRP A 410 18.28 -19.27 -15.95
CA TRP A 410 18.02 -18.18 -16.87
C TRP A 410 17.99 -16.84 -16.13
N PHE A 411 18.69 -15.86 -16.69
CA PHE A 411 18.83 -14.52 -16.12
C PHE A 411 18.39 -13.45 -17.11
N CYS A 412 17.87 -12.36 -16.56
CA CYS A 412 17.74 -11.09 -17.24
C CYS A 412 18.90 -10.18 -16.83
N SER A 413 19.65 -9.67 -17.79
CA SER A 413 20.73 -8.72 -17.57
C SER A 413 20.17 -7.35 -17.19
N ILE A 414 20.37 -6.95 -15.94
CA ILE A 414 19.97 -5.62 -15.47
C ILE A 414 20.94 -4.56 -16.01
N GLU A 415 22.20 -4.88 -16.22
CA GLU A 415 23.20 -3.97 -16.76
C GLU A 415 22.75 -3.32 -18.08
N LYS A 416 22.10 -4.09 -18.96
CA LYS A 416 21.65 -3.62 -20.28
C LYS A 416 20.48 -2.63 -20.22
N VAL A 417 19.76 -2.56 -19.12
CA VAL A 417 18.58 -1.68 -18.93
C VAL A 417 18.79 -0.66 -17.81
N ARG A 418 19.84 -0.81 -17.01
CA ARG A 418 20.10 -0.02 -15.79
C ARG A 418 20.09 1.48 -16.04
N GLU A 419 20.90 1.98 -16.97
CA GLU A 419 20.98 3.42 -17.25
C GLU A 419 19.64 4.00 -17.67
N GLN A 420 18.92 3.27 -18.54
CA GLN A 420 17.61 3.70 -19.01
C GLN A 420 16.56 3.68 -17.90
N ALA A 421 16.58 2.65 -17.04
CA ALA A 421 15.69 2.57 -15.89
C ALA A 421 15.97 3.68 -14.87
N LEU A 422 17.24 4.00 -14.61
CA LEU A 422 17.62 5.12 -13.74
C LEU A 422 17.19 6.48 -14.32
N ASP A 423 17.28 6.66 -15.63
CA ASP A 423 16.77 7.85 -16.30
C ASP A 423 15.26 8.00 -16.11
N GLN A 424 14.50 6.91 -16.29
CA GLN A 424 13.06 6.91 -16.05
C GLN A 424 12.72 7.31 -14.59
N ILE A 425 13.42 6.73 -13.61
CA ILE A 425 13.20 7.02 -12.18
C ILE A 425 13.46 8.49 -11.86
N ASN A 426 14.53 9.05 -12.40
CA ASN A 426 15.01 10.36 -12.00
C ASN A 426 14.39 11.53 -12.79
N ASN A 427 13.98 11.31 -14.05
CA ASN A 427 13.60 12.37 -14.96
C ASN A 427 12.15 12.27 -15.49
N HIS A 428 11.50 11.08 -15.40
CA HIS A 428 10.22 10.86 -16.06
C HIS A 428 9.08 10.42 -15.11
N VAL A 429 9.41 9.94 -13.92
CA VAL A 429 8.42 9.48 -12.92
C VAL A 429 8.32 10.48 -11.78
N LYS A 430 7.08 10.85 -11.43
CA LYS A 430 6.80 11.67 -10.24
C LYS A 430 6.56 10.76 -9.03
N TRP A 431 7.31 10.99 -7.97
CA TRP A 431 7.24 10.23 -6.73
C TRP A 431 6.52 11.05 -5.66
N HIS A 432 5.37 10.59 -5.18
CA HIS A 432 4.59 11.30 -4.16
C HIS A 432 5.17 11.15 -2.75
N ASN A 433 5.80 10.00 -2.47
CA ASN A 433 6.50 9.80 -1.20
C ASN A 433 7.93 10.36 -1.31
N SER A 434 8.34 11.19 -0.36
CA SER A 434 9.65 11.88 -0.37
C SER A 434 10.86 10.94 -0.47
N PHE A 435 10.74 9.71 0.00
CA PHE A 435 11.78 8.68 -0.05
C PHE A 435 11.75 7.83 -1.33
N GLY A 436 10.65 7.87 -2.10
CA GLY A 436 10.36 6.92 -3.17
C GLY A 436 11.40 6.89 -4.27
N GLN A 437 11.75 8.07 -4.81
CA GLN A 437 12.75 8.20 -5.87
C GLN A 437 14.12 7.64 -5.44
N LYS A 438 14.61 8.07 -4.28
CA LYS A 438 15.91 7.62 -3.76
C LYS A 438 15.93 6.11 -3.53
N ARG A 439 14.86 5.58 -2.95
CA ARG A 439 14.74 4.15 -2.67
C ARG A 439 14.76 3.32 -3.95
N MET A 440 13.99 3.70 -4.96
CA MET A 440 13.96 3.01 -6.24
C MET A 440 15.29 3.14 -6.97
N ASN A 441 15.88 4.34 -6.98
CA ASN A 441 17.17 4.59 -7.61
C ASN A 441 18.27 3.67 -7.05
N ASN A 442 18.39 3.59 -5.73
CA ASN A 442 19.39 2.72 -5.08
C ASN A 442 19.15 1.23 -5.40
N MET A 443 17.88 0.81 -5.40
CA MET A 443 17.52 -0.58 -5.71
C MET A 443 17.87 -0.99 -7.14
N ILE A 444 17.79 -0.08 -8.11
CA ILE A 444 18.19 -0.37 -9.51
C ILE A 444 19.68 -0.21 -9.71
N ALA A 445 20.30 0.80 -9.08
CA ALA A 445 21.74 1.06 -9.22
C ALA A 445 22.58 -0.15 -8.77
N ASP A 446 22.25 -0.77 -7.66
CA ASP A 446 22.98 -1.86 -7.04
C ASP A 446 22.44 -3.26 -7.42
N ARG A 447 21.40 -3.32 -8.26
CA ARG A 447 20.76 -4.59 -8.60
C ARG A 447 21.65 -5.44 -9.51
N GLY A 448 21.88 -6.70 -9.11
CA GLY A 448 22.46 -7.72 -9.96
C GLY A 448 21.51 -8.28 -11.01
N ASP A 449 21.98 -9.22 -11.81
CA ASP A 449 21.15 -9.90 -12.81
C ASP A 449 19.96 -10.60 -12.14
N TRP A 450 18.80 -10.48 -12.76
CA TRP A 450 17.57 -11.07 -12.26
C TRP A 450 17.45 -12.53 -12.71
N CYS A 451 17.53 -13.48 -11.74
CA CYS A 451 17.23 -14.89 -12.01
C CYS A 451 15.74 -15.05 -12.27
N ILE A 452 15.37 -15.36 -13.51
CA ILE A 452 13.97 -15.46 -13.95
C ILE A 452 13.43 -16.88 -13.99
N SER A 453 14.27 -17.90 -13.86
CA SER A 453 13.85 -19.30 -13.90
C SER A 453 13.49 -19.85 -12.52
N ARG A 454 12.43 -20.69 -12.47
CA ARG A 454 11.94 -21.37 -11.27
C ARG A 454 11.67 -22.83 -11.60
N GLN A 455 12.09 -23.73 -10.70
CA GLN A 455 11.94 -25.18 -10.83
C GLN A 455 10.55 -25.59 -10.29
N ARG A 456 9.51 -25.13 -10.98
CA ARG A 456 8.10 -25.29 -10.61
C ARG A 456 7.25 -25.66 -11.81
N LEU A 457 6.01 -26.11 -11.54
CA LEU A 457 5.07 -26.50 -12.58
C LEU A 457 3.98 -25.42 -12.82
N TRP A 458 3.58 -24.69 -11.79
CA TRP A 458 2.50 -23.70 -11.90
C TRP A 458 3.02 -22.31 -12.20
N GLY A 459 3.09 -21.97 -13.45
CA GLY A 459 3.52 -20.68 -13.97
C GLY A 459 3.64 -20.70 -15.50
N VAL A 460 4.03 -19.56 -16.05
CA VAL A 460 4.30 -19.42 -17.47
C VAL A 460 5.67 -20.06 -17.78
N PRO A 461 5.76 -21.04 -18.68
CA PRO A 461 7.02 -21.69 -18.98
C PRO A 461 8.01 -20.72 -19.66
N ILE A 462 9.29 -20.92 -19.43
CA ILE A 462 10.34 -20.26 -20.22
C ILE A 462 10.30 -20.82 -21.65
N PRO A 463 10.03 -19.99 -22.68
CA PRO A 463 9.73 -20.46 -24.03
C PRO A 463 11.00 -20.82 -24.83
N ILE A 464 11.87 -21.61 -24.22
CA ILE A 464 13.15 -22.01 -24.84
C ILE A 464 13.10 -23.46 -25.25
N ILE A 465 13.45 -23.71 -26.50
CA ILE A 465 13.68 -25.04 -27.07
C ILE A 465 15.17 -25.16 -27.36
N TYR A 466 15.74 -26.30 -27.05
CA TYR A 466 17.16 -26.59 -27.24
C TYR A 466 17.36 -27.51 -28.42
N CYS A 467 18.44 -27.26 -29.15
CA CYS A 467 18.97 -28.18 -30.15
C CYS A 467 19.69 -29.36 -29.50
N GLU A 468 20.08 -30.35 -30.32
CA GLU A 468 20.81 -31.55 -29.88
C GLU A 468 22.15 -31.23 -29.21
N ASP A 469 22.83 -30.17 -29.61
CA ASP A 469 24.06 -29.66 -28.98
C ASP A 469 23.82 -28.87 -27.68
N ASN A 470 22.56 -28.85 -27.20
CA ASN A 470 22.11 -28.08 -26.05
C ASN A 470 22.15 -26.53 -26.22
N SER A 471 22.34 -26.03 -27.42
CA SER A 471 22.18 -24.60 -27.67
C SER A 471 20.70 -24.18 -27.69
N PRO A 472 20.35 -23.04 -27.06
CA PRO A 472 18.98 -22.54 -27.05
C PRO A 472 18.64 -21.91 -28.43
N ILE A 473 17.40 -22.09 -28.87
CA ILE A 473 16.85 -21.43 -30.06
C ILE A 473 16.33 -20.05 -29.65
N MET A 474 16.96 -19.00 -30.15
CA MET A 474 16.65 -17.59 -29.86
C MET A 474 16.21 -16.89 -31.14
N GLU A 475 15.11 -17.35 -31.73
CA GLU A 475 14.63 -16.90 -33.04
C GLU A 475 13.21 -16.32 -32.91
N LYS A 476 13.00 -15.17 -33.55
CA LYS A 476 11.71 -14.46 -33.51
C LYS A 476 10.55 -15.33 -33.98
N GLU A 477 10.73 -16.06 -35.09
CA GLU A 477 9.71 -16.93 -35.67
C GLU A 477 9.26 -18.03 -34.69
N VAL A 478 10.20 -18.62 -33.96
CA VAL A 478 9.93 -19.64 -32.94
C VAL A 478 9.19 -19.05 -31.76
N PHE A 479 9.62 -17.89 -31.27
CA PHE A 479 8.93 -17.20 -30.16
C PHE A 479 7.51 -16.76 -30.55
N ASP A 480 7.34 -16.23 -31.75
CA ASP A 480 6.00 -15.81 -32.23
C ASP A 480 5.06 -17.02 -32.32
N HIS A 481 5.54 -18.15 -32.86
CA HIS A 481 4.75 -19.36 -32.93
C HIS A 481 4.36 -19.90 -31.53
N ILE A 482 5.30 -19.91 -30.60
CA ILE A 482 5.02 -20.30 -29.20
C ILE A 482 3.96 -19.36 -28.59
N ALA A 483 4.07 -18.04 -28.80
CA ALA A 483 3.09 -17.08 -28.31
C ALA A 483 1.69 -17.31 -28.91
N GLU A 484 1.60 -17.64 -30.20
CA GLU A 484 0.35 -18.01 -30.87
C GLU A 484 -0.27 -19.27 -30.27
N LEU A 485 0.54 -20.31 -30.01
CA LEU A 485 0.07 -21.53 -29.34
C LEU A 485 -0.43 -21.24 -27.92
N MET A 486 0.27 -20.39 -27.17
CA MET A 486 -0.18 -19.97 -25.83
C MET A 486 -1.49 -19.18 -25.91
N ASN A 487 -1.64 -18.32 -26.92
CA ASN A 487 -2.87 -17.54 -27.10
C ASN A 487 -4.08 -18.41 -27.47
N GLU A 488 -3.85 -19.51 -28.17
CA GLU A 488 -4.92 -20.43 -28.59
C GLU A 488 -5.27 -21.43 -27.47
N TYR A 489 -4.28 -22.03 -26.84
CA TYR A 489 -4.45 -23.18 -25.92
C TYR A 489 -4.11 -22.87 -24.45
N GLY A 490 -3.49 -21.72 -24.13
CA GLY A 490 -2.91 -21.45 -22.82
C GLY A 490 -1.59 -22.18 -22.59
N SER A 491 -0.93 -21.87 -21.47
CA SER A 491 0.42 -22.39 -21.19
C SER A 491 0.47 -23.89 -20.89
N ASN A 492 -0.66 -24.57 -20.69
CA ASN A 492 -0.70 -26.02 -20.56
C ASN A 492 -0.21 -26.73 -21.83
N VAL A 493 -0.34 -26.14 -23.02
CA VAL A 493 0.17 -26.67 -24.27
C VAL A 493 1.67 -26.99 -24.22
N TRP A 494 2.45 -26.19 -23.46
CA TRP A 494 3.88 -26.44 -23.26
C TRP A 494 4.17 -27.76 -22.56
N PHE A 495 3.33 -28.16 -21.60
CA PHE A 495 3.50 -29.37 -20.81
C PHE A 495 2.86 -30.60 -21.46
N GLU A 496 1.92 -30.40 -22.35
CA GLU A 496 1.15 -31.48 -23.03
C GLU A 496 1.78 -31.91 -24.35
N ARG A 497 2.53 -31.03 -25.07
CA ARG A 497 3.12 -31.36 -26.36
C ARG A 497 4.61 -31.59 -26.25
N ASP A 498 5.16 -32.37 -27.16
CA ASP A 498 6.60 -32.56 -27.32
C ASP A 498 7.28 -31.31 -27.90
N ALA A 499 8.59 -31.16 -27.69
CA ALA A 499 9.34 -30.00 -28.15
C ALA A 499 9.20 -29.74 -29.67
N LYS A 500 9.13 -30.77 -30.46
CA LYS A 500 8.98 -30.70 -31.93
C LYS A 500 7.62 -30.10 -32.33
N ASP A 501 6.58 -30.41 -31.57
CA ASP A 501 5.21 -29.94 -31.86
C ASP A 501 4.96 -28.48 -31.40
N LEU A 502 5.95 -27.89 -30.69
CA LEU A 502 5.99 -26.49 -30.27
C LEU A 502 6.79 -25.60 -31.22
N LEU A 503 7.43 -26.18 -32.23
CA LEU A 503 8.16 -25.48 -33.27
C LEU A 503 7.25 -25.22 -34.50
N PRO A 504 7.53 -24.20 -35.30
CA PRO A 504 6.84 -23.98 -36.57
C PRO A 504 6.88 -25.23 -37.47
N GLU A 505 5.82 -25.46 -38.23
CA GLU A 505 5.75 -26.60 -39.17
C GLU A 505 6.94 -26.62 -40.14
N GLY A 506 7.65 -27.74 -40.21
CA GLY A 506 8.83 -27.89 -41.04
C GLY A 506 10.10 -27.20 -40.55
N TYR A 507 10.11 -26.70 -39.31
CA TYR A 507 11.31 -26.07 -38.74
C TYR A 507 12.51 -27.04 -38.73
N THR A 508 13.66 -26.56 -39.16
CA THR A 508 14.94 -27.28 -39.14
C THR A 508 16.05 -26.38 -38.57
N ASN A 509 17.02 -26.97 -37.91
CA ASN A 509 18.19 -26.25 -37.37
C ASN A 509 19.47 -27.07 -37.59
N GLU A 510 20.52 -26.43 -38.04
CA GLU A 510 21.81 -27.08 -38.28
C GLU A 510 22.41 -27.75 -37.04
N LYS A 511 22.04 -27.23 -35.83
CA LYS A 511 22.49 -27.78 -34.54
C LYS A 511 21.61 -28.96 -34.06
N SER A 512 20.56 -29.32 -34.82
CA SER A 512 19.75 -30.50 -34.62
C SER A 512 19.65 -31.31 -35.92
N PRO A 513 20.74 -31.91 -36.35
CA PRO A 513 20.81 -32.59 -37.64
C PRO A 513 19.86 -33.80 -37.73
N ASN A 514 19.51 -34.42 -36.62
CA ASN A 514 18.55 -35.54 -36.57
C ASN A 514 17.11 -35.08 -36.33
N GLY A 515 16.90 -33.79 -36.20
CA GLY A 515 15.58 -33.20 -35.90
C GLY A 515 15.07 -33.47 -34.47
N GLU A 516 15.97 -33.72 -33.55
CA GLU A 516 15.67 -33.90 -32.12
C GLU A 516 15.77 -32.55 -31.38
N PHE A 517 14.79 -32.27 -30.55
CA PHE A 517 14.71 -31.05 -29.79
C PHE A 517 14.26 -31.35 -28.36
N ARG A 518 14.68 -30.50 -27.44
CA ARG A 518 14.32 -30.58 -26.03
C ARG A 518 13.78 -29.21 -25.58
N LYS A 519 12.68 -29.20 -24.87
CA LYS A 519 12.10 -27.97 -24.30
C LYS A 519 12.63 -27.70 -22.88
N GLU A 520 12.65 -26.42 -22.50
CA GLU A 520 12.92 -26.00 -21.12
C GLU A 520 11.79 -26.50 -20.20
N THR A 521 12.15 -26.83 -18.97
CA THR A 521 11.22 -27.33 -17.95
C THR A 521 10.89 -26.32 -16.86
N ASP A 522 11.72 -25.28 -16.75
CA ASP A 522 11.52 -24.22 -15.77
C ASP A 522 10.42 -23.26 -16.19
N ILE A 523 9.75 -22.66 -15.21
CA ILE A 523 8.80 -21.58 -15.42
C ILE A 523 9.44 -20.23 -15.14
N MET A 524 8.83 -19.15 -15.60
CA MET A 524 9.25 -17.79 -15.27
C MET A 524 8.93 -17.47 -13.81
N ASP A 525 9.74 -16.59 -13.23
CA ASP A 525 9.44 -15.94 -11.96
C ASP A 525 8.09 -15.22 -12.03
N VAL A 526 7.25 -15.38 -11.01
CA VAL A 526 5.93 -14.73 -10.92
C VAL A 526 6.02 -13.20 -11.00
N TRP A 527 7.15 -12.60 -10.58
CA TRP A 527 7.41 -11.18 -10.74
C TRP A 527 7.58 -10.75 -12.21
N PHE A 528 7.85 -11.69 -13.11
CA PHE A 528 7.81 -11.43 -14.54
C PHE A 528 6.36 -11.35 -15.04
N ASP A 529 5.46 -12.16 -14.48
CA ASP A 529 4.03 -12.13 -14.81
C ASP A 529 3.43 -10.77 -14.45
N SER A 530 3.47 -10.40 -13.16
CA SER A 530 2.97 -9.10 -12.70
C SER A 530 3.77 -7.92 -13.29
N GLY A 531 5.07 -8.10 -13.50
CA GLY A 531 5.94 -7.14 -14.20
C GLY A 531 5.55 -6.88 -15.65
N SER A 532 4.79 -7.78 -16.27
CA SER A 532 4.27 -7.66 -17.63
C SER A 532 2.84 -7.12 -17.70
N SER A 533 2.20 -6.80 -16.56
CA SER A 533 0.80 -6.39 -16.47
C SER A 533 0.46 -5.12 -17.25
N TRP A 534 1.41 -4.24 -17.48
CA TRP A 534 1.26 -3.05 -18.33
C TRP A 534 0.84 -3.38 -19.77
N ASN A 535 1.07 -4.61 -20.24
CA ASN A 535 0.57 -5.06 -21.54
C ASN A 535 -0.96 -5.02 -21.65
N GLU A 536 -1.67 -5.14 -20.52
CA GLU A 536 -3.12 -5.01 -20.49
C GLU A 536 -3.56 -3.59 -20.85
N LEU A 537 -2.84 -2.57 -20.40
CA LEU A 537 -3.13 -1.18 -20.76
C LEU A 537 -3.01 -0.95 -22.27
N ILE A 538 -1.97 -1.51 -22.89
CA ILE A 538 -1.77 -1.42 -24.34
C ILE A 538 -2.85 -2.20 -25.09
N ALA A 539 -3.15 -3.43 -24.64
CA ALA A 539 -4.12 -4.30 -25.29
C ALA A 539 -5.56 -3.73 -25.23
N ARG A 540 -5.90 -3.03 -24.17
CA ARG A 540 -7.21 -2.37 -24.00
C ARG A 540 -7.28 -0.99 -24.65
N GLY A 541 -6.14 -0.36 -24.92
CA GLY A 541 -6.08 1.00 -25.46
C GLY A 541 -6.40 2.08 -24.44
N ASP A 542 -6.25 1.78 -23.15
CA ASP A 542 -6.67 2.65 -22.04
C ASP A 542 -5.66 3.72 -21.64
N GLY A 543 -4.51 3.72 -22.25
CA GLY A 543 -3.45 4.68 -21.96
C GLY A 543 -2.23 4.03 -21.30
N TYR A 544 -1.12 4.10 -22.00
CA TYR A 544 0.18 3.61 -21.56
C TYR A 544 1.24 4.67 -21.90
N PRO A 545 2.11 5.04 -20.95
CA PRO A 545 2.12 4.66 -19.53
C PRO A 545 0.85 5.12 -18.79
N CYS A 546 0.43 4.38 -17.75
CA CYS A 546 -0.70 4.81 -16.92
C CYS A 546 -0.35 6.04 -16.09
N ASP A 547 -1.37 6.70 -15.52
CA ASP A 547 -1.14 7.92 -14.75
C ASP A 547 -0.58 7.60 -13.36
N LEU A 548 -1.07 6.55 -12.70
CA LEU A 548 -0.67 6.26 -11.32
C LEU A 548 -0.52 4.75 -11.05
N TYR A 549 0.57 4.38 -10.35
CA TYR A 549 0.70 3.16 -9.56
C TYR A 549 0.52 3.49 -8.08
N PHE A 550 -0.34 2.72 -7.41
CA PHE A 550 -0.60 2.86 -5.98
C PHE A 550 -0.58 1.51 -5.28
N GLU A 551 0.44 1.22 -4.48
CA GLU A 551 0.58 -0.01 -3.70
C GLU A 551 1.34 0.22 -2.39
N GLY A 552 1.53 -0.85 -1.60
CA GLY A 552 2.32 -0.82 -0.38
C GLY A 552 3.79 -0.47 -0.62
N SER A 553 4.44 0.05 0.40
CA SER A 553 5.86 0.46 0.34
C SER A 553 6.84 -0.72 0.16
N ASP A 554 6.40 -1.96 0.34
CA ASP A 554 7.14 -3.17 0.01
C ASP A 554 7.30 -3.36 -1.51
N GLN A 555 6.41 -2.76 -2.31
CA GLN A 555 6.40 -2.91 -3.77
C GLN A 555 7.53 -2.18 -4.49
N TYR A 556 8.31 -1.37 -3.81
CA TYR A 556 9.59 -0.88 -4.35
C TYR A 556 10.57 -2.02 -4.69
N ARG A 557 10.50 -3.13 -3.96
CA ARG A 557 11.24 -4.38 -4.28
C ARG A 557 10.44 -5.35 -5.14
N GLY A 558 9.14 -5.19 -5.22
CA GLY A 558 8.23 -6.06 -5.96
C GLY A 558 7.79 -5.46 -7.29
N TRP A 559 6.50 -5.19 -7.39
CA TRP A 559 5.83 -4.82 -8.64
C TRP A 559 6.31 -3.50 -9.26
N PHE A 560 6.57 -2.45 -8.45
CA PHE A 560 7.12 -1.19 -8.99
C PHE A 560 8.44 -1.41 -9.72
N ASN A 561 9.26 -2.32 -9.20
CA ASN A 561 10.59 -2.62 -9.73
C ASN A 561 10.51 -3.56 -10.94
N SER A 562 9.81 -4.70 -10.83
CA SER A 562 9.72 -5.67 -11.93
C SER A 562 9.04 -5.09 -13.16
N SER A 563 7.94 -4.33 -12.98
CA SER A 563 7.24 -3.69 -14.09
C SER A 563 8.06 -2.57 -14.73
N LEU A 564 8.83 -1.82 -13.96
CA LEU A 564 9.78 -0.84 -14.50
C LEU A 564 10.82 -1.50 -15.40
N ILE A 565 11.46 -2.58 -14.91
CA ILE A 565 12.49 -3.29 -15.67
C ILE A 565 11.92 -3.85 -16.97
N VAL A 566 10.82 -4.61 -16.90
CA VAL A 566 10.24 -5.25 -18.09
C VAL A 566 9.74 -4.21 -19.09
N SER A 567 9.02 -3.17 -18.63
CA SER A 567 8.52 -2.11 -19.49
C SER A 567 9.66 -1.31 -20.15
N THR A 568 10.66 -0.94 -19.40
CA THR A 568 11.82 -0.19 -19.92
C THR A 568 12.61 -1.05 -20.91
N ALA A 569 12.81 -2.34 -20.62
CA ALA A 569 13.49 -3.27 -21.50
C ALA A 569 12.75 -3.48 -22.83
N VAL A 570 11.43 -3.57 -22.79
CA VAL A 570 10.60 -3.82 -24.00
C VAL A 570 10.33 -2.52 -24.75
N ASN A 571 9.85 -1.49 -24.08
CA ASN A 571 9.29 -0.26 -24.66
C ASN A 571 10.17 0.99 -24.49
N GLY A 572 11.22 0.95 -23.67
CA GLY A 572 12.10 2.08 -23.43
C GLY A 572 11.54 3.12 -22.46
N THR A 573 10.43 2.85 -21.79
CA THR A 573 9.78 3.78 -20.85
C THR A 573 9.24 3.05 -19.63
N ALA A 574 9.12 3.78 -18.50
CA ALA A 574 8.41 3.30 -17.32
C ALA A 574 6.93 3.04 -17.64
N PRO A 575 6.26 2.07 -17.01
CA PRO A 575 4.85 1.76 -17.26
C PRO A 575 3.90 2.75 -16.58
N TYR A 576 4.41 3.66 -15.77
CA TYR A 576 3.68 4.61 -14.94
C TYR A 576 4.31 6.02 -15.02
N LYS A 577 3.47 7.04 -14.88
CA LYS A 577 3.90 8.44 -14.79
C LYS A 577 4.14 8.88 -13.35
N GLU A 578 3.32 8.37 -12.42
CA GLU A 578 3.38 8.73 -11.01
C GLU A 578 3.35 7.46 -10.14
N VAL A 579 4.02 7.51 -8.99
CA VAL A 579 4.01 6.45 -7.97
C VAL A 579 3.65 7.05 -6.61
N LEU A 580 2.66 6.44 -5.97
CA LEU A 580 2.24 6.72 -4.61
C LEU A 580 2.25 5.42 -3.82
N SER A 581 2.86 5.40 -2.64
CA SER A 581 2.87 4.22 -1.79
C SER A 581 2.23 4.46 -0.43
N HIS A 582 1.66 3.39 0.14
CA HIS A 582 1.09 3.40 1.47
C HIS A 582 1.94 2.58 2.45
N GLY A 583 1.79 2.87 3.75
CA GLY A 583 2.37 2.09 4.84
C GLY A 583 1.64 0.76 5.07
N TYR A 584 2.03 0.07 6.14
CA TYR A 584 1.40 -1.19 6.54
C TYR A 584 0.21 -0.95 7.47
N VAL A 585 -0.72 -1.90 7.49
CA VAL A 585 -1.71 -1.97 8.57
C VAL A 585 -1.13 -2.81 9.71
N VAL A 586 -1.03 -2.18 10.86
CA VAL A 586 -0.47 -2.75 12.10
C VAL A 586 -1.55 -2.85 13.16
N ASP A 587 -1.32 -3.64 14.20
CA ASP A 587 -2.26 -3.75 15.31
C ASP A 587 -2.33 -2.46 16.16
N SER A 588 -3.17 -2.44 17.17
CA SER A 588 -3.35 -1.28 18.05
C SER A 588 -2.06 -0.87 18.80
N LYS A 589 -1.10 -1.76 18.95
CA LYS A 589 0.21 -1.52 19.57
C LYS A 589 1.24 -1.00 18.58
N GLY A 590 0.96 -1.09 17.26
CA GLY A 590 1.89 -0.75 16.19
C GLY A 590 2.76 -1.93 15.76
N GLU A 591 2.37 -3.15 16.07
CA GLU A 591 3.07 -4.36 15.68
C GLU A 591 2.50 -4.95 14.39
N LYS A 592 3.37 -5.54 13.56
CA LYS A 592 2.95 -6.21 12.32
C LYS A 592 1.99 -7.35 12.65
N MET A 593 0.85 -7.38 11.96
CA MET A 593 -0.12 -8.46 12.08
C MET A 593 0.42 -9.77 11.52
N SER A 594 0.32 -10.85 12.29
CA SER A 594 0.64 -12.19 11.81
C SER A 594 -0.21 -13.26 12.51
N LYS A 595 -0.48 -14.35 11.79
CA LYS A 595 -1.23 -15.50 12.33
C LYS A 595 -0.50 -16.15 13.52
N SER A 596 0.83 -16.13 13.50
CA SER A 596 1.66 -16.70 14.58
C SER A 596 1.60 -15.91 15.87
N VAL A 597 1.41 -14.59 15.79
CA VAL A 597 1.23 -13.71 16.97
C VAL A 597 -0.23 -13.68 17.44
N GLY A 598 -1.17 -14.03 16.56
CA GLY A 598 -2.60 -14.02 16.89
C GLY A 598 -3.24 -12.65 16.93
N ASN A 599 -2.59 -11.62 16.35
CA ASN A 599 -3.04 -10.24 16.33
C ASN A 599 -3.68 -9.82 14.99
N VAL A 600 -4.03 -10.76 14.13
CA VAL A 600 -4.63 -10.48 12.82
C VAL A 600 -6.07 -9.99 12.99
N VAL A 601 -6.36 -8.83 12.42
CA VAL A 601 -7.72 -8.29 12.32
C VAL A 601 -8.28 -8.64 10.94
N ASN A 602 -9.42 -9.34 10.91
CA ASN A 602 -10.13 -9.62 9.67
C ASN A 602 -11.00 -8.41 9.30
N PRO A 603 -10.80 -7.77 8.14
CA PRO A 603 -11.58 -6.62 7.73
C PRO A 603 -13.09 -6.93 7.60
N MET A 604 -13.43 -8.16 7.22
CA MET A 604 -14.84 -8.57 7.09
C MET A 604 -15.59 -8.60 8.43
N ASP A 605 -14.91 -8.86 9.54
CA ASP A 605 -15.53 -8.81 10.87
C ASP A 605 -15.96 -7.37 11.21
N ILE A 606 -15.10 -6.39 10.87
CA ILE A 606 -15.42 -4.97 11.04
C ILE A 606 -16.58 -4.57 10.13
N ILE A 607 -16.54 -4.95 8.86
CA ILE A 607 -17.56 -4.60 7.86
C ILE A 607 -18.91 -5.22 8.22
N ASN A 608 -18.93 -6.46 8.67
CA ASN A 608 -20.17 -7.15 9.06
C ASN A 608 -20.79 -6.64 10.36
N GLN A 609 -19.99 -6.01 11.22
CA GLN A 609 -20.47 -5.42 12.48
C GLN A 609 -20.81 -3.93 12.32
N ASN A 610 -19.95 -3.17 11.66
CA ASN A 610 -19.99 -1.72 11.62
C ASN A 610 -20.36 -1.13 10.25
N GLY A 611 -20.26 -1.92 9.19
CA GLY A 611 -20.41 -1.48 7.81
C GLY A 611 -19.09 -1.13 7.11
N ALA A 612 -19.12 -1.14 5.79
CA ALA A 612 -17.97 -0.80 4.96
C ALA A 612 -17.62 0.70 5.07
N ASP A 613 -18.61 1.59 5.17
CA ASP A 613 -18.36 3.03 5.30
C ASP A 613 -17.62 3.40 6.58
N VAL A 614 -17.76 2.65 7.67
CA VAL A 614 -16.94 2.84 8.87
C VAL A 614 -15.50 2.43 8.62
N PHE A 615 -15.25 1.32 7.93
CA PHE A 615 -13.90 0.92 7.53
C PHE A 615 -13.28 1.94 6.56
N ARG A 616 -14.04 2.44 5.61
CA ARG A 616 -13.62 3.49 4.68
C ARG A 616 -13.28 4.79 5.41
N LEU A 617 -14.08 5.21 6.38
CA LEU A 617 -13.80 6.38 7.20
C LEU A 617 -12.54 6.20 8.07
N TRP A 618 -12.29 4.98 8.58
CA TRP A 618 -11.03 4.68 9.25
C TRP A 618 -9.84 4.91 8.31
N ALA A 619 -9.87 4.41 7.09
CA ALA A 619 -8.81 4.60 6.12
C ALA A 619 -8.58 6.08 5.78
N MET A 620 -9.65 6.89 5.71
CA MET A 620 -9.60 8.34 5.48
C MET A 620 -9.07 9.13 6.69
N SER A 621 -9.28 8.61 7.90
CA SER A 621 -8.97 9.31 9.17
C SER A 621 -7.51 9.19 9.61
N SER A 622 -6.68 8.55 8.81
CA SER A 622 -5.26 8.34 9.08
C SER A 622 -4.42 8.75 7.86
N ASP A 623 -3.17 9.09 8.10
CA ASP A 623 -2.23 9.28 6.98
C ASP A 623 -1.79 7.92 6.44
N PHE A 624 -2.41 7.50 5.35
CA PHE A 624 -2.15 6.20 4.74
C PHE A 624 -0.73 6.06 4.16
N LYS A 625 0.02 7.16 4.01
CA LYS A 625 1.43 7.12 3.57
C LYS A 625 2.35 6.55 4.66
N GLU A 626 1.88 6.55 5.90
CA GLU A 626 2.53 5.96 7.08
C GLU A 626 1.82 4.66 7.49
N ASP A 627 2.35 3.96 8.51
CA ASP A 627 1.71 2.76 9.05
C ASP A 627 0.41 3.09 9.80
N LEU A 628 -0.66 2.37 9.48
CA LEU A 628 -2.00 2.58 10.04
C LEU A 628 -2.30 1.57 11.14
N LYS A 629 -2.70 2.07 12.30
CA LYS A 629 -3.17 1.23 13.40
C LYS A 629 -4.63 0.85 13.22
N LEU A 630 -4.92 -0.44 13.34
CA LEU A 630 -6.27 -1.00 13.27
C LEU A 630 -6.53 -1.86 14.50
N GLY A 631 -7.54 -1.47 15.27
CA GLY A 631 -8.02 -2.18 16.44
C GLY A 631 -9.37 -1.68 16.91
N PRO A 632 -9.98 -2.29 17.93
CA PRO A 632 -11.32 -1.94 18.41
C PRO A 632 -11.48 -0.47 18.82
N SER A 633 -10.45 0.12 19.45
CA SER A 633 -10.47 1.52 19.87
C SER A 633 -10.48 2.49 18.68
N ASN A 634 -9.74 2.19 17.62
CA ASN A 634 -9.73 2.98 16.39
C ASN A 634 -11.11 2.95 15.72
N ILE A 635 -11.70 1.78 15.60
CA ILE A 635 -13.04 1.61 15.00
C ILE A 635 -14.11 2.29 15.83
N LYS A 636 -14.04 2.24 17.15
CA LYS A 636 -14.96 2.97 18.03
C LYS A 636 -14.88 4.48 17.80
N GLN A 637 -13.68 5.05 17.76
CA GLN A 637 -13.45 6.47 17.52
C GLN A 637 -14.05 6.93 16.19
N VAL A 638 -13.81 6.15 15.14
CA VAL A 638 -14.33 6.43 13.79
C VAL A 638 -15.85 6.26 13.74
N SER A 639 -16.42 5.30 14.44
CA SER A 639 -17.88 5.13 14.55
C SER A 639 -18.53 6.34 15.23
N ASP A 640 -17.86 6.97 16.18
CA ASP A 640 -18.33 8.20 16.81
C ASP A 640 -18.28 9.39 15.85
N GLN A 641 -17.26 9.49 15.01
CA GLN A 641 -17.20 10.48 13.92
C GLN A 641 -18.33 10.25 12.91
N TYR A 642 -18.53 9.01 12.49
CA TYR A 642 -19.61 8.65 11.57
C TYR A 642 -20.98 9.08 12.10
N ARG A 643 -21.26 8.86 13.39
CA ARG A 643 -22.53 9.30 14.02
C ARG A 643 -22.72 10.81 13.93
N LYS A 644 -21.68 11.61 14.16
CA LYS A 644 -21.73 13.06 14.03
C LYS A 644 -22.05 13.49 12.60
N ILE A 645 -21.40 12.90 11.63
CA ILE A 645 -21.65 13.15 10.19
C ILE A 645 -23.11 12.84 9.87
N ARG A 646 -23.57 11.66 10.23
CA ARG A 646 -24.94 11.20 9.95
C ARG A 646 -25.99 12.08 10.62
N ASN A 647 -25.78 12.46 11.88
CA ASN A 647 -26.70 13.34 12.61
C ASN A 647 -26.81 14.71 11.96
N THR A 648 -25.71 15.28 11.48
CA THR A 648 -25.71 16.57 10.78
C THR A 648 -26.52 16.47 9.49
N PHE A 649 -26.32 15.46 8.68
CA PHE A 649 -27.11 15.24 7.46
C PHE A 649 -28.59 15.04 7.77
N ARG A 650 -28.93 14.25 8.78
CA ARG A 650 -30.30 14.04 9.17
C ARG A 650 -31.00 15.36 9.55
N PHE A 651 -30.31 16.23 10.25
CA PHE A 651 -30.79 17.54 10.61
C PHE A 651 -30.99 18.44 9.38
N LEU A 652 -30.05 18.48 8.47
CA LEU A 652 -30.16 19.24 7.22
C LEU A 652 -31.36 18.74 6.39
N LEU A 653 -31.40 17.43 6.10
CA LEU A 653 -32.46 16.82 5.28
C LEU A 653 -33.84 17.01 5.87
N GLY A 654 -33.98 16.91 7.19
CA GLY A 654 -35.24 17.10 7.86
C GLY A 654 -35.81 18.53 7.73
N ASN A 655 -34.99 19.53 7.51
CA ASN A 655 -35.36 20.92 7.37
C ASN A 655 -35.49 21.42 5.92
N VAL A 656 -35.07 20.58 4.95
CA VAL A 656 -35.20 20.87 3.50
C VAL A 656 -35.90 19.75 2.74
N ASN A 657 -36.81 19.02 3.41
CA ASN A 657 -37.59 17.96 2.76
C ASN A 657 -38.52 18.53 1.67
N GLY A 658 -38.79 17.73 0.64
CA GLY A 658 -39.52 18.16 -0.55
C GLY A 658 -40.97 18.59 -0.32
N GLU A 659 -41.59 18.26 0.83
CA GLU A 659 -42.94 18.70 1.21
C GLU A 659 -42.95 20.13 1.75
N ASP A 660 -41.83 20.60 2.27
CA ASP A 660 -41.67 21.92 2.88
C ASP A 660 -40.82 22.88 2.04
N PHE A 661 -39.83 22.39 1.33
CA PHE A 661 -38.89 23.19 0.55
C PHE A 661 -38.64 22.59 -0.83
N ASN A 662 -38.99 23.31 -1.90
CA ASN A 662 -38.70 22.95 -3.27
C ASN A 662 -37.50 23.76 -3.76
N PRO A 663 -36.34 23.13 -3.99
CA PRO A 663 -35.12 23.84 -4.41
C PRO A 663 -35.26 24.56 -5.75
N ALA A 664 -36.21 24.15 -6.61
CA ALA A 664 -36.43 24.80 -7.89
C ALA A 664 -37.17 26.14 -7.79
N THR A 665 -37.97 26.35 -6.72
CA THR A 665 -38.82 27.52 -6.59
C THR A 665 -38.58 28.37 -5.34
N ASP A 666 -38.08 27.73 -4.25
CA ASP A 666 -37.99 28.35 -2.93
C ASP A 666 -36.55 28.81 -2.60
N MET A 667 -35.62 28.55 -3.48
CA MET A 667 -34.22 28.94 -3.29
C MET A 667 -34.04 30.46 -3.31
N VAL A 668 -33.38 30.98 -2.31
CA VAL A 668 -33.03 32.41 -2.21
C VAL A 668 -31.61 32.61 -2.73
N ALA A 669 -31.45 33.53 -3.67
CA ALA A 669 -30.14 33.87 -4.25
C ALA A 669 -29.21 34.49 -3.19
N PHE A 670 -27.91 34.27 -3.36
CA PHE A 670 -26.86 34.71 -2.40
C PHE A 670 -26.97 36.20 -2.03
N GLU A 671 -27.23 37.05 -3.00
CA GLU A 671 -27.35 38.50 -2.84
C GLU A 671 -28.56 38.92 -1.95
N ASN A 672 -29.53 38.04 -1.85
CA ASN A 672 -30.77 38.25 -1.08
C ASN A 672 -30.76 37.52 0.27
N LEU A 673 -29.66 36.92 0.64
CA LEU A 673 -29.46 36.28 1.95
C LEU A 673 -29.02 37.31 3.00
N GLU A 674 -29.33 37.02 4.26
CA GLU A 674 -28.72 37.77 5.36
C GLU A 674 -27.21 37.56 5.39
N ARG A 675 -26.49 38.56 5.92
CA ARG A 675 -25.03 38.56 5.90
C ARG A 675 -24.41 37.34 6.61
N VAL A 676 -25.01 36.87 7.70
CA VAL A 676 -24.59 35.64 8.41
C VAL A 676 -24.78 34.38 7.58
N ASP A 677 -25.76 34.34 6.71
CA ASP A 677 -26.00 33.24 5.78
C ASP A 677 -24.95 33.23 4.65
N GLN A 678 -24.66 34.43 4.11
CA GLN A 678 -23.62 34.61 3.10
C GLN A 678 -22.25 34.16 3.61
N GLN A 679 -21.93 34.46 4.88
CA GLN A 679 -20.69 34.02 5.54
C GLN A 679 -20.55 32.49 5.54
N VAL A 680 -21.62 31.78 5.86
CA VAL A 680 -21.59 30.30 5.88
C VAL A 680 -21.39 29.74 4.47
N LEU A 681 -22.00 30.32 3.45
CA LEU A 681 -21.81 29.90 2.05
C LEU A 681 -20.38 30.20 1.53
N VAL A 682 -19.77 31.29 1.98
CA VAL A 682 -18.36 31.59 1.68
C VAL A 682 -17.44 30.53 2.31
N LEU A 683 -17.67 30.17 3.58
CA LEU A 683 -16.90 29.11 4.24
C LEU A 683 -17.14 27.73 3.61
N LEU A 684 -18.36 27.44 3.14
CA LEU A 684 -18.66 26.24 2.37
C LEU A 684 -17.86 26.21 1.07
N ASN A 685 -17.79 27.33 0.39
CA ASN A 685 -17.02 27.47 -0.84
C ASN A 685 -15.51 27.26 -0.62
N ASP A 686 -14.97 27.78 0.49
CA ASP A 686 -13.59 27.52 0.91
C ASP A 686 -13.36 26.03 1.19
N LEU A 687 -14.29 25.37 1.88
CA LEU A 687 -14.27 23.92 2.09
C LEU A 687 -14.23 23.15 0.76
N VAL A 688 -15.07 23.53 -0.20
CA VAL A 688 -15.06 22.91 -1.54
C VAL A 688 -13.68 23.04 -2.20
N ALA A 689 -13.07 24.23 -2.16
CA ALA A 689 -11.74 24.47 -2.72
C ALA A 689 -10.67 23.61 -2.03
N ASP A 690 -10.68 23.55 -0.69
CA ASP A 690 -9.72 22.80 0.10
C ASP A 690 -9.85 21.29 -0.15
N VAL A 691 -11.06 20.75 -0.14
CA VAL A 691 -11.28 19.32 -0.39
C VAL A 691 -10.93 18.93 -1.82
N ARG A 692 -11.30 19.74 -2.82
CA ARG A 692 -10.91 19.48 -4.23
C ARG A 692 -9.39 19.44 -4.41
N LYS A 693 -8.67 20.30 -3.73
CA LYS A 693 -7.19 20.29 -3.71
C LYS A 693 -6.66 19.06 -3.00
N ASP A 694 -7.14 18.79 -1.79
CA ASP A 694 -6.68 17.67 -0.97
C ASP A 694 -6.85 16.31 -1.69
N VAL A 695 -7.97 16.08 -2.37
CA VAL A 695 -8.20 14.79 -3.05
C VAL A 695 -7.28 14.58 -4.24
N LEU A 696 -6.96 15.64 -4.99
CA LEU A 696 -6.03 15.55 -6.12
C LEU A 696 -4.56 15.45 -5.69
N GLU A 697 -4.25 15.86 -4.46
CA GLU A 697 -2.94 15.71 -3.82
C GLU A 697 -2.83 14.44 -2.96
N TYR A 698 -3.87 13.60 -2.92
CA TYR A 698 -3.95 12.39 -2.11
C TYR A 698 -3.79 12.66 -0.59
N ASN A 699 -4.36 13.77 -0.10
CA ASN A 699 -4.31 14.19 1.30
C ASN A 699 -5.66 13.96 1.99
N TYR A 700 -6.12 12.72 2.02
CA TYR A 700 -7.46 12.37 2.51
C TYR A 700 -7.67 12.66 3.99
N LEU A 701 -6.63 12.54 4.82
CA LEU A 701 -6.68 12.97 6.22
C LEU A 701 -6.96 14.47 6.35
N SER A 702 -6.38 15.30 5.50
CA SER A 702 -6.64 16.75 5.45
C SER A 702 -8.09 17.02 5.05
N ALA A 703 -8.56 16.37 4.00
CA ALA A 703 -9.95 16.47 3.55
C ALA A 703 -10.94 16.08 4.68
N ASN A 704 -10.66 14.99 5.40
CA ASN A 704 -11.47 14.57 6.56
C ASN A 704 -11.52 15.65 7.64
N LYS A 705 -10.38 16.25 7.98
CA LYS A 705 -10.30 17.32 8.99
C LYS A 705 -11.09 18.55 8.56
N HIS A 706 -10.96 18.99 7.31
CA HIS A 706 -11.71 20.13 6.77
C HIS A 706 -13.22 19.87 6.80
N LEU A 707 -13.66 18.72 6.33
CA LEU A 707 -15.06 18.31 6.33
C LEU A 707 -15.64 18.25 7.75
N LEU A 708 -14.97 17.59 8.68
CA LEU A 708 -15.41 17.48 10.07
C LEU A 708 -15.44 18.83 10.78
N TYR A 709 -14.43 19.67 10.54
CA TYR A 709 -14.40 21.01 11.13
C TYR A 709 -15.61 21.84 10.69
N PHE A 710 -15.91 21.87 9.41
CA PHE A 710 -17.07 22.60 8.89
C PHE A 710 -18.38 22.05 9.44
N MET A 711 -18.57 20.74 9.42
CA MET A 711 -19.81 20.11 9.88
C MET A 711 -20.03 20.27 11.38
N VAL A 712 -18.98 20.17 12.19
CA VAL A 712 -19.11 20.24 13.66
C VAL A 712 -19.09 21.69 14.13
N ASN A 713 -18.13 22.48 13.70
CA ASN A 713 -17.89 23.81 14.27
C ASN A 713 -18.72 24.90 13.57
N ILE A 714 -18.85 24.85 12.25
CA ILE A 714 -19.57 25.88 11.49
C ILE A 714 -21.06 25.55 11.40
N LEU A 715 -21.42 24.31 11.03
CA LEU A 715 -22.83 23.95 10.94
C LEU A 715 -23.44 23.60 12.31
N SER A 716 -23.02 22.49 12.91
CA SER A 716 -23.73 21.93 14.08
C SER A 716 -23.69 22.83 15.30
N SER A 717 -22.50 23.34 15.66
CA SER A 717 -22.31 24.14 16.88
C SER A 717 -22.62 25.63 16.68
N TYR A 718 -22.74 26.12 15.47
CA TYR A 718 -22.97 27.54 15.20
C TYR A 718 -24.24 27.74 14.38
N TYR A 719 -24.19 27.52 13.06
CA TYR A 719 -25.27 27.91 12.16
C TYR A 719 -26.59 27.19 12.45
N CYS A 720 -26.53 25.88 12.55
CA CYS A 720 -27.73 25.09 12.89
C CYS A 720 -28.26 25.39 14.30
N ASP A 721 -27.40 25.79 15.22
CA ASP A 721 -27.77 26.02 16.60
C ASP A 721 -28.70 27.23 16.72
N PHE A 722 -28.34 28.39 16.18
CA PHE A 722 -29.19 29.59 16.29
C PHE A 722 -30.33 29.63 15.26
N THR A 723 -30.19 28.94 14.13
CA THR A 723 -31.23 28.94 13.08
C THR A 723 -32.41 27.99 13.39
N LYS A 724 -32.30 27.10 14.36
CA LYS A 724 -33.40 26.23 14.80
C LYS A 724 -34.65 27.04 15.15
N ASP A 725 -34.50 28.11 15.86
CA ASP A 725 -35.62 28.97 16.23
C ASP A 725 -36.32 29.57 14.99
N ILE A 726 -35.54 30.00 14.00
CA ILE A 726 -36.07 30.51 12.72
C ILE A 726 -36.86 29.42 12.01
N LEU A 727 -36.28 28.24 11.87
CA LEU A 727 -36.88 27.13 11.14
C LEU A 727 -38.17 26.61 11.76
N TYR A 728 -38.20 26.51 13.11
CA TYR A 728 -39.31 25.86 13.81
C TYR A 728 -40.42 26.82 14.15
N VAL A 729 -40.09 28.06 14.52
CA VAL A 729 -41.03 29.02 15.09
C VAL A 729 -41.69 29.95 14.04
N SER A 730 -40.96 30.29 12.97
CA SER A 730 -41.49 31.17 11.91
C SER A 730 -42.61 30.51 11.10
N ALA A 731 -43.40 31.30 10.37
CA ALA A 731 -44.37 30.77 9.43
C ALA A 731 -43.70 29.93 8.35
N LYS A 732 -44.42 28.95 7.79
CA LYS A 732 -43.88 27.98 6.84
C LYS A 732 -43.29 28.66 5.59
N ASP A 733 -43.94 29.72 5.12
CA ASP A 733 -43.58 30.52 3.96
C ASP A 733 -42.79 31.81 4.27
N ASP A 734 -42.34 31.95 5.52
CA ASP A 734 -41.55 33.11 5.97
C ASP A 734 -40.25 33.26 5.17
N HIS A 735 -39.98 34.49 4.71
CA HIS A 735 -38.81 34.76 3.87
C HIS A 735 -37.49 34.43 4.58
N ARG A 736 -37.39 34.80 5.88
CA ARG A 736 -36.17 34.50 6.66
C ARG A 736 -35.96 33.00 6.81
N ARG A 737 -37.05 32.24 6.96
CA ARG A 737 -37.00 30.79 6.99
C ARG A 737 -36.50 30.21 5.65
N ARG A 738 -36.99 30.73 4.51
CA ARG A 738 -36.51 30.32 3.18
C ARG A 738 -35.03 30.64 2.94
N GLN A 739 -34.51 31.75 3.46
CA GLN A 739 -33.09 32.06 3.42
C GLN A 739 -32.27 30.97 4.14
N VAL A 740 -32.64 30.60 5.34
CA VAL A 740 -31.95 29.53 6.11
C VAL A 740 -32.06 28.18 5.42
N GLN A 741 -33.22 27.79 4.90
CA GLN A 741 -33.40 26.56 4.14
C GLN A 741 -32.55 26.54 2.89
N SER A 742 -32.39 27.66 2.20
CA SER A 742 -31.52 27.77 1.05
C SER A 742 -30.05 27.49 1.39
N VAL A 743 -29.55 27.97 2.54
CA VAL A 743 -28.21 27.64 3.04
C VAL A 743 -28.11 26.16 3.39
N TYR A 744 -29.10 25.59 4.08
CA TYR A 744 -29.11 24.17 4.45
C TYR A 744 -29.06 23.26 3.22
N TRP A 745 -29.88 23.63 2.19
CA TRP A 745 -29.88 22.87 0.95
C TRP A 745 -28.51 22.91 0.24
N ASN A 746 -27.91 24.11 0.12
CA ASN A 746 -26.56 24.25 -0.47
C ASN A 746 -25.50 23.47 0.32
N CYS A 747 -25.60 23.49 1.66
CA CYS A 747 -24.70 22.70 2.50
C CYS A 747 -24.90 21.20 2.30
N ALA A 748 -26.15 20.73 2.27
CA ALA A 748 -26.45 19.32 2.06
C ALA A 748 -25.96 18.83 0.69
N ASP A 749 -26.23 19.58 -0.39
CA ASP A 749 -25.80 19.26 -1.75
C ASP A 749 -24.27 19.20 -1.86
N ALA A 750 -23.59 20.22 -1.37
CA ALA A 750 -22.13 20.25 -1.42
C ALA A 750 -21.48 19.14 -0.57
N LEU A 751 -21.92 18.99 0.68
CA LEU A 751 -21.34 18.02 1.61
C LEU A 751 -21.56 16.59 1.18
N VAL A 752 -22.74 16.21 0.67
CA VAL A 752 -22.96 14.84 0.20
C VAL A 752 -22.07 14.48 -0.98
N LYS A 753 -21.83 15.43 -1.89
CA LYS A 753 -20.90 15.27 -3.01
C LYS A 753 -19.46 15.16 -2.53
N LEU A 754 -19.04 15.98 -1.56
CA LEU A 754 -17.68 15.94 -1.00
C LEU A 754 -17.40 14.67 -0.19
N TRP A 755 -18.41 14.10 0.47
CA TRP A 755 -18.29 12.82 1.19
C TRP A 755 -18.43 11.59 0.31
N ALA A 756 -19.02 11.70 -0.88
CA ALA A 756 -19.35 10.56 -1.74
C ALA A 756 -18.16 9.62 -2.05
N PRO A 757 -16.95 10.10 -2.33
CA PRO A 757 -15.81 9.20 -2.56
C PRO A 757 -15.45 8.35 -1.33
N PHE A 758 -15.71 8.85 -0.14
CA PHE A 758 -15.26 8.28 1.13
C PHE A 758 -16.34 7.44 1.82
N LEU A 759 -17.53 7.99 1.95
CA LEU A 759 -18.71 7.33 2.51
C LEU A 759 -19.67 6.95 1.39
N ALA A 760 -19.23 6.06 0.50
CA ALA A 760 -19.91 5.78 -0.77
C ALA A 760 -21.35 5.30 -0.59
N PHE A 761 -21.61 4.42 0.36
CA PHE A 761 -22.94 3.89 0.65
C PHE A 761 -23.82 4.92 1.36
N THR A 762 -23.27 5.60 2.36
CA THR A 762 -24.01 6.64 3.11
C THR A 762 -24.38 7.82 2.22
N ALA A 763 -23.48 8.26 1.36
CA ALA A 763 -23.75 9.35 0.41
C ALA A 763 -24.88 8.99 -0.55
N GLU A 764 -24.93 7.76 -1.04
CA GLU A 764 -26.04 7.29 -1.88
C GLU A 764 -27.35 7.22 -1.10
N GLU A 765 -27.36 6.76 0.16
CA GLU A 765 -28.52 6.78 1.03
C GLU A 765 -29.02 8.21 1.27
N ILE A 766 -28.10 9.15 1.56
CA ILE A 766 -28.44 10.56 1.73
C ILE A 766 -29.09 11.10 0.46
N TRP A 767 -28.50 10.82 -0.70
CA TRP A 767 -28.99 11.29 -1.99
C TRP A 767 -30.40 10.83 -2.28
N THR A 768 -30.74 9.60 -1.91
CA THR A 768 -32.09 9.02 -2.07
C THR A 768 -33.14 9.75 -1.24
N HIS A 769 -32.75 10.32 -0.08
CA HIS A 769 -33.63 11.04 0.83
C HIS A 769 -33.54 12.57 0.68
N PHE A 770 -32.80 13.05 -0.28
CA PHE A 770 -32.55 14.47 -0.49
C PHE A 770 -33.27 14.98 -1.74
N SER A 771 -33.97 16.10 -1.62
CA SER A 771 -34.63 16.77 -2.76
C SER A 771 -33.57 17.48 -3.63
N HIS A 772 -32.71 16.69 -4.27
CA HIS A 772 -31.63 17.18 -5.13
C HIS A 772 -32.15 17.56 -6.53
N LEU A 773 -31.35 18.32 -7.28
CA LEU A 773 -31.57 18.69 -8.68
C LEU A 773 -30.66 17.94 -9.66
N GLY A 774 -29.83 17.01 -9.15
CA GLY A 774 -28.81 16.30 -9.92
C GLY A 774 -29.27 14.95 -10.47
N ALA A 775 -28.30 14.14 -10.88
CA ALA A 775 -28.46 12.80 -11.44
C ALA A 775 -29.10 11.80 -10.45
N ASN A 776 -29.45 10.60 -10.94
CA ASN A 776 -30.07 9.55 -10.13
C ASN A 776 -29.18 9.00 -9.01
N SER A 777 -27.85 9.11 -9.14
CA SER A 777 -26.87 8.75 -8.13
C SER A 777 -25.95 9.93 -7.86
N VAL A 778 -25.57 10.13 -6.59
CA VAL A 778 -24.58 11.15 -6.21
C VAL A 778 -23.21 10.88 -6.88
N HIS A 779 -22.92 9.63 -7.18
CA HIS A 779 -21.63 9.23 -7.78
C HIS A 779 -21.53 9.58 -9.27
N TYR A 780 -22.62 9.98 -9.93
CA TYR A 780 -22.61 10.52 -11.29
C TYR A 780 -22.41 12.05 -11.31
N GLU A 781 -22.45 12.67 -10.13
CA GLU A 781 -22.21 14.11 -9.98
C GLU A 781 -20.71 14.41 -9.96
N GLU A 782 -20.36 15.65 -10.30
CA GLU A 782 -19.05 16.22 -10.05
C GLU A 782 -19.01 16.94 -8.68
N PHE A 783 -17.82 17.15 -8.15
CA PHE A 783 -17.64 18.03 -7.01
C PHE A 783 -18.19 19.43 -7.30
N PRO A 784 -18.76 20.13 -6.30
CA PRO A 784 -19.23 21.48 -6.49
C PRO A 784 -18.13 22.38 -7.06
N GLU A 785 -18.54 23.30 -7.92
CA GLU A 785 -17.60 24.32 -8.43
C GLU A 785 -17.29 25.34 -7.34
N VAL A 786 -16.05 25.82 -7.36
CA VAL A 786 -15.62 26.97 -6.52
C VAL A 786 -16.17 28.24 -7.14
N LYS A 787 -17.01 28.96 -6.37
CA LYS A 787 -17.68 30.19 -6.80
C LYS A 787 -16.90 31.42 -6.37
N GLU A 788 -16.99 32.48 -7.16
CA GLU A 788 -16.53 33.79 -6.74
C GLU A 788 -17.72 34.56 -6.10
N TYR A 789 -17.56 34.96 -4.85
CA TYR A 789 -18.52 35.76 -4.13
C TYR A 789 -18.02 37.20 -3.93
N ALA A 790 -18.90 38.14 -4.13
CA ALA A 790 -18.60 39.52 -3.78
C ALA A 790 -18.33 39.63 -2.27
N GLU A 791 -17.37 40.47 -1.91
CA GLU A 791 -16.96 40.72 -0.51
C GLU A 791 -16.52 39.45 0.27
N ALA A 792 -16.11 38.33 -0.39
CA ALA A 792 -15.78 37.09 0.29
C ALA A 792 -14.71 37.26 1.40
N GLU A 793 -13.70 38.10 1.18
CA GLU A 793 -12.67 38.37 2.19
C GLU A 793 -13.26 39.09 3.42
N ALA A 794 -14.09 40.10 3.21
CA ALA A 794 -14.75 40.79 4.30
C ALA A 794 -15.68 39.85 5.08
N LEU A 795 -16.43 38.98 4.39
CA LEU A 795 -17.31 38.00 4.99
C LEU A 795 -16.55 36.99 5.86
N ARG A 796 -15.36 36.54 5.43
CA ARG A 796 -14.50 35.66 6.24
C ARG A 796 -13.99 36.33 7.51
N ASP A 797 -13.56 37.60 7.43
CA ASP A 797 -13.08 38.34 8.58
C ASP A 797 -14.23 38.64 9.56
N GLU A 798 -15.40 38.98 9.04
CA GLU A 798 -16.59 39.25 9.86
C GLU A 798 -17.02 38.02 10.65
N ILE A 799 -17.17 36.84 10.02
CA ILE A 799 -17.61 35.64 10.76
C ILE A 799 -16.57 35.24 11.82
N LYS A 800 -15.30 35.39 11.59
CA LYS A 800 -14.27 35.07 12.57
C LYS A 800 -14.46 35.92 13.82
N ARG A 801 -14.63 37.24 13.66
CA ARG A 801 -14.87 38.15 14.78
C ARG A 801 -16.20 37.91 15.47
N LEU A 802 -17.26 37.59 14.71
CA LEU A 802 -18.58 37.24 15.26
C LEU A 802 -18.52 35.95 16.11
N LEU A 803 -17.76 34.95 15.69
CA LEU A 803 -17.57 33.74 16.47
C LEU A 803 -16.84 34.00 17.80
N ASP A 804 -15.89 34.94 17.83
CA ASP A 804 -15.20 35.35 19.06
C ASP A 804 -16.21 36.04 20.02
N VAL A 805 -17.08 36.94 19.51
CA VAL A 805 -18.14 37.56 20.28
C VAL A 805 -19.11 36.53 20.84
N ARG A 806 -19.51 35.55 19.99
CA ARG A 806 -20.43 34.49 20.43
C ARG A 806 -19.81 33.61 21.52
N ALA A 807 -18.51 33.29 21.40
CA ALA A 807 -17.79 32.51 22.40
C ALA A 807 -17.78 33.20 23.79
N LEU A 808 -17.61 34.52 23.80
CA LEU A 808 -17.69 35.31 25.02
C LEU A 808 -19.06 35.16 25.73
N VAL A 809 -20.16 35.25 24.99
CA VAL A 809 -21.50 35.10 25.50
C VAL A 809 -21.81 33.65 25.91
N THR A 810 -21.34 32.68 25.13
CA THR A 810 -21.51 31.24 25.43
C THR A 810 -20.87 30.89 26.77
N LYS A 811 -19.67 31.41 27.02
CA LYS A 811 -18.94 31.24 28.29
C LYS A 811 -19.72 31.88 29.47
N ALA A 812 -20.19 33.11 29.31
CA ALA A 812 -20.95 33.79 30.34
C ALA A 812 -22.27 33.07 30.67
N ASN A 813 -22.95 32.55 29.67
CA ASN A 813 -24.19 31.75 29.86
C ASN A 813 -23.89 30.43 30.60
N GLU A 814 -22.77 29.78 30.32
CA GLU A 814 -22.35 28.56 31.01
C GLU A 814 -22.04 28.83 32.50
N GLU A 815 -21.30 29.87 32.78
CA GLU A 815 -21.02 30.34 34.16
C GLU A 815 -22.33 30.64 34.91
N ALA A 816 -23.27 31.40 34.31
CA ALA A 816 -24.58 31.72 34.89
C ALA A 816 -25.44 30.46 35.15
N ARG A 817 -25.37 29.43 34.31
CA ARG A 817 -26.03 28.15 34.56
C ARG A 817 -25.40 27.39 35.73
N ASN A 818 -24.09 27.37 35.81
CA ASN A 818 -23.37 26.74 36.93
C ASN A 818 -23.67 27.41 38.25
N GLU A 819 -23.84 28.73 38.26
CA GLU A 819 -24.27 29.54 39.41
C GLU A 819 -25.77 29.46 39.70
N LYS A 820 -26.54 28.75 38.82
CA LYS A 820 -28.03 28.62 38.91
C LYS A 820 -28.78 29.96 38.82
N LEU A 821 -28.16 30.94 38.17
CA LEU A 821 -28.85 32.20 37.84
C LEU A 821 -29.92 31.99 36.77
N ILE A 822 -29.62 31.16 35.81
CA ILE A 822 -30.52 30.75 34.71
C ILE A 822 -30.51 29.21 34.58
N ALA A 823 -31.63 28.62 34.13
CA ALA A 823 -31.73 27.20 33.82
C ALA A 823 -31.47 26.95 32.34
N SER A 824 -31.88 27.87 31.46
CA SER A 824 -31.65 27.82 30.01
C SER A 824 -31.20 29.17 29.48
N SER A 825 -30.55 29.17 28.29
CA SER A 825 -30.11 30.43 27.66
C SER A 825 -31.28 31.37 27.32
N GLN A 826 -32.48 30.86 27.08
CA GLN A 826 -33.69 31.67 26.84
C GLN A 826 -34.14 32.46 28.07
N GLU A 827 -33.70 32.13 29.30
CA GLU A 827 -33.94 32.90 30.50
C GLU A 827 -33.01 34.08 30.68
N ALA A 828 -32.03 34.23 29.76
CA ALA A 828 -31.00 35.24 29.86
C ALA A 828 -31.39 36.57 29.15
N LYS A 829 -31.04 37.67 29.82
CA LYS A 829 -30.74 38.97 29.23
C LYS A 829 -29.21 39.14 29.25
N ILE A 830 -28.62 39.43 28.11
CA ILE A 830 -27.20 39.68 27.98
C ILE A 830 -26.93 41.17 27.89
N ILE A 831 -26.11 41.69 28.77
CA ILE A 831 -25.46 42.99 28.59
C ILE A 831 -24.11 42.71 27.95
N LEU A 832 -24.00 42.96 26.63
CA LEU A 832 -22.86 42.70 25.81
C LEU A 832 -22.06 43.98 25.57
N THR A 833 -20.93 44.12 26.24
CA THR A 833 -20.02 45.25 26.08
C THR A 833 -18.97 44.86 25.05
N LEU A 834 -18.78 45.68 24.02
CA LEU A 834 -17.86 45.44 22.93
C LEU A 834 -17.08 46.70 22.58
N PRO A 835 -15.86 46.62 22.07
CA PRO A 835 -15.18 47.69 21.40
C PRO A 835 -16.05 48.24 20.24
N LYS A 836 -15.91 49.53 19.96
CA LYS A 836 -16.75 50.20 18.94
C LYS A 836 -16.83 49.46 17.62
N GLU A 837 -15.70 48.99 17.10
CA GLU A 837 -15.65 48.28 15.84
C GLU A 837 -16.39 46.92 15.86
N ASP A 838 -16.33 46.18 16.95
CA ASP A 838 -17.06 44.91 17.10
C ASP A 838 -18.55 45.15 17.33
N LYS A 839 -18.90 46.21 18.04
CA LYS A 839 -20.32 46.61 18.19
C LYS A 839 -20.92 46.97 16.84
N GLU A 840 -20.26 47.82 16.06
CA GLU A 840 -20.69 48.20 14.69
C GLU A 840 -20.79 46.98 13.79
N LEU A 841 -19.85 46.01 13.92
CA LEU A 841 -19.85 44.75 13.19
C LEU A 841 -21.11 43.93 13.50
N VAL A 842 -21.43 43.76 14.81
CA VAL A 842 -22.62 43.04 15.27
C VAL A 842 -23.91 43.70 14.78
N GLU A 843 -24.01 45.01 14.90
CA GLU A 843 -25.15 45.77 14.42
C GLU A 843 -25.32 45.69 12.90
N LYS A 844 -24.23 45.75 12.12
CA LYS A 844 -24.24 45.62 10.65
C LYS A 844 -24.69 44.22 10.19
N ASN A 845 -24.26 43.19 10.86
CA ASN A 845 -24.51 41.79 10.42
C ASN A 845 -25.87 41.27 10.90
N LEU A 846 -26.34 41.72 12.03
CA LEU A 846 -27.47 41.09 12.75
C LEU A 846 -28.64 42.02 13.00
N GLY A 847 -28.44 43.33 13.03
CA GLY A 847 -29.52 44.29 13.32
C GLY A 847 -30.28 43.93 14.61
N ASN A 848 -31.60 43.73 14.49
CA ASN A 848 -32.47 43.34 15.61
C ASN A 848 -32.38 41.84 15.96
N ALA A 849 -31.69 41.04 15.21
CA ALA A 849 -31.62 39.59 15.40
C ALA A 849 -30.55 39.12 16.39
N VAL A 850 -29.85 40.03 17.08
CA VAL A 850 -28.72 39.70 17.96
C VAL A 850 -29.13 38.73 19.05
N ALA A 851 -30.27 38.92 19.70
CA ALA A 851 -30.77 38.04 20.75
C ALA A 851 -31.05 36.63 20.22
N GLN A 852 -31.70 36.52 19.07
CA GLN A 852 -31.92 35.22 18.37
C GLN A 852 -30.61 34.52 17.99
N TRP A 853 -29.67 35.27 17.47
CA TRP A 853 -28.34 34.74 17.10
C TRP A 853 -27.56 34.25 18.31
N LEU A 854 -27.71 34.86 19.48
CA LEU A 854 -27.09 34.43 20.74
C LEU A 854 -27.94 33.41 21.49
N ILE A 855 -29.12 33.06 20.99
CA ILE A 855 -30.07 32.12 21.61
C ILE A 855 -30.46 32.55 23.03
N VAL A 856 -30.74 33.84 23.17
CA VAL A 856 -31.20 34.46 24.42
C VAL A 856 -32.47 35.31 24.18
N SER A 857 -33.21 35.65 25.23
CA SER A 857 -34.43 36.44 25.08
C SER A 857 -34.14 37.92 24.83
N GLN A 858 -33.13 38.47 25.48
CA GLN A 858 -32.87 39.91 25.45
C GLN A 858 -31.35 40.21 25.38
N VAL A 859 -31.00 41.26 24.65
CA VAL A 859 -29.61 41.75 24.53
C VAL A 859 -29.60 43.28 24.61
N GLU A 860 -28.64 43.79 25.35
CA GLU A 860 -28.27 45.20 25.36
C GLU A 860 -26.80 45.35 24.92
N LEU A 861 -26.58 46.10 23.82
CA LEU A 861 -25.22 46.33 23.29
C LEU A 861 -24.66 47.63 23.88
N VAL A 862 -23.52 47.52 24.53
CA VAL A 862 -22.83 48.65 25.17
C VAL A 862 -21.42 48.80 24.55
N GLU A 863 -20.93 50.02 24.38
CA GLU A 863 -19.55 50.25 23.91
C GLU A 863 -18.60 50.23 25.10
N GLY A 864 -17.48 49.48 25.00
CA GLY A 864 -16.47 49.39 26.04
C GLY A 864 -15.50 48.21 25.84
N GLU A 865 -14.82 47.81 26.91
CA GLU A 865 -13.98 46.63 26.89
C GLU A 865 -14.84 45.34 26.76
N ALA A 866 -14.38 44.40 25.97
CA ALA A 866 -15.14 43.18 25.63
C ALA A 866 -15.52 42.37 26.89
N ALA A 867 -16.81 42.29 27.19
CA ALA A 867 -17.37 41.57 28.31
C ALA A 867 -18.85 41.18 28.08
N ALA A 868 -19.29 40.08 28.65
CA ALA A 868 -20.67 39.66 28.66
C ALA A 868 -21.16 39.44 30.08
N LYS A 869 -22.20 40.12 30.48
CA LYS A 869 -22.90 39.97 31.79
C LYS A 869 -24.24 39.33 31.55
N VAL A 870 -24.57 38.32 32.37
CA VAL A 870 -25.87 37.63 32.29
C VAL A 870 -26.77 38.13 33.41
N GLU A 871 -28.00 38.49 33.07
CA GLU A 871 -29.11 38.82 33.97
C GLU A 871 -30.32 37.95 33.61
N LYS A 872 -31.28 37.80 34.46
CA LYS A 872 -32.55 37.16 34.10
C LYS A 872 -33.33 38.06 33.14
N ALA A 873 -33.87 37.45 32.10
CA ALA A 873 -34.75 38.15 31.15
C ALA A 873 -36.04 38.64 31.88
N SER A 874 -36.52 39.83 31.47
CA SER A 874 -37.75 40.41 31.95
C SER A 874 -38.95 39.92 31.11
N GLY A 875 -40.18 40.06 31.69
CA GLY A 875 -41.42 39.67 31.02
C GLY A 875 -41.88 38.25 31.32
N GLU A 876 -42.75 37.72 30.50
CA GLU A 876 -43.33 36.39 30.62
C GLU A 876 -42.79 35.43 29.55
N LYS A 877 -42.75 34.14 29.90
CA LYS A 877 -42.29 33.09 29.00
C LYS A 877 -43.36 32.78 27.95
N CYS A 878 -43.06 33.00 26.70
CA CYS A 878 -43.94 32.59 25.59
C CYS A 878 -44.08 31.06 25.53
N PRO A 879 -45.31 30.49 25.58
CA PRO A 879 -45.51 29.03 25.60
C PRO A 879 -45.18 28.36 24.28
N ARG A 880 -45.03 29.11 23.18
CA ARG A 880 -44.71 28.57 21.86
C ARG A 880 -43.21 28.56 21.56
N CYS A 881 -42.50 29.71 21.69
CA CYS A 881 -41.08 29.80 21.38
C CYS A 881 -40.16 29.73 22.61
N TRP A 882 -40.72 29.82 23.85
CA TRP A 882 -40.03 29.75 25.13
C TRP A 882 -39.13 30.94 25.45
N ASN A 883 -39.07 31.96 24.59
CA ASN A 883 -38.41 33.22 24.91
C ASN A 883 -39.25 34.05 25.87
N TYR A 884 -38.59 34.90 26.65
CA TYR A 884 -39.24 35.85 27.55
C TYR A 884 -39.50 37.19 26.83
N ASP A 885 -40.70 37.76 26.95
CA ASP A 885 -41.09 39.01 26.33
C ASP A 885 -41.96 39.84 27.28
N GLU A 886 -41.77 41.14 27.29
CA GLU A 886 -42.56 42.08 28.15
C GLU A 886 -43.98 42.34 27.56
N HIS A 887 -44.14 41.99 26.25
CA HIS A 887 -45.37 42.31 25.50
C HIS A 887 -46.05 41.02 24.99
N VAL A 888 -46.51 40.16 25.91
CA VAL A 888 -47.29 38.97 25.56
C VAL A 888 -48.75 39.29 25.39
N ASP A 889 -49.48 38.54 24.53
CA ASP A 889 -50.92 38.64 24.35
C ASP A 889 -51.69 37.93 25.46
N GLU A 890 -53.05 37.92 25.37
CA GLU A 890 -53.91 37.24 26.32
C GLU A 890 -53.71 35.73 26.45
N ASN A 891 -53.05 35.11 25.47
CA ASN A 891 -52.65 33.69 25.45
C ASN A 891 -51.22 33.48 25.90
N GLY A 892 -50.52 34.53 26.33
CA GLY A 892 -49.12 34.53 26.70
C GLY A 892 -48.13 34.46 25.51
N LEU A 893 -48.61 34.66 24.28
CA LEU A 893 -47.75 34.63 23.10
C LEU A 893 -46.98 35.94 22.92
N CYS A 894 -45.69 35.87 22.68
CA CYS A 894 -44.90 37.03 22.24
C CYS A 894 -45.37 37.57 20.87
N PRO A 895 -45.07 38.83 20.50
CA PRO A 895 -45.56 39.46 19.28
C PRO A 895 -45.29 38.64 18.01
N ARG A 896 -44.09 38.01 17.91
CA ARG A 896 -43.74 37.13 16.80
C ARG A 896 -44.66 35.92 16.72
N CYS A 897 -44.84 35.19 17.84
CA CYS A 897 -45.66 33.99 17.86
C CYS A 897 -47.14 34.31 17.67
N HIS A 898 -47.61 35.46 18.18
CA HIS A 898 -48.95 35.95 17.92
C HIS A 898 -49.20 36.12 16.43
N ALA A 899 -48.32 36.82 15.71
CA ALA A 899 -48.44 37.04 14.26
C ALA A 899 -48.45 35.72 13.45
N VAL A 900 -47.59 34.76 13.80
CA VAL A 900 -47.57 33.43 13.16
C VAL A 900 -48.89 32.68 13.40
N MET A 901 -49.40 32.71 14.63
CA MET A 901 -50.67 32.03 14.99
C MET A 901 -51.90 32.62 14.35
N GLU A 902 -51.95 33.93 14.12
CA GLU A 902 -53.03 34.55 13.34
C GLU A 902 -53.04 34.04 11.89
N GLY A 903 -51.88 33.93 11.24
CA GLY A 903 -51.76 33.33 9.93
C GLY A 903 -52.12 31.84 9.91
N TYR A 904 -51.72 31.05 10.93
CA TYR A 904 -52.06 29.63 11.07
C TYR A 904 -53.58 29.39 11.20
N LYS A 905 -54.29 30.22 11.97
CA LYS A 905 -55.74 30.13 12.12
C LYS A 905 -56.45 30.40 10.82
N LEU A 906 -56.04 31.37 10.02
CA LEU A 906 -56.59 31.70 8.73
C LEU A 906 -56.47 30.53 7.72
N ILE A 907 -55.39 29.76 7.77
CA ILE A 907 -55.17 28.62 6.87
C ILE A 907 -55.98 27.39 7.30
N HIS A 908 -56.26 27.18 8.58
CA HIS A 908 -56.88 25.96 9.10
C HIS A 908 -58.35 26.13 9.46
N GLN A 909 -58.99 27.31 9.22
CA GLN A 909 -60.41 27.58 9.36
C GLN A 909 -61.21 27.44 8.03
N ASN A 910 -60.49 27.13 6.90
CA ASN A 910 -61.05 26.77 5.63
C ASN A 910 -60.85 25.25 5.40
#